data_8f849cb1a1dab8d0daa014718d3f89bf
#
_entry.id   8f849cb1a1dab8d0daa014718d3f89bf
#
_cell.length_a   1.000
_cell.length_b   1.000
_cell.length_c   1.000
_cell.angle_alpha   90.00
_cell.angle_beta   90.00
_cell.angle_gamma   90.00
#
_symmetry.space_group_name_H-M   'P 1'
#
loop_
_entity.id
_entity.type
_entity.pdbx_description
1 polymer ?
#
loop_
_entity_poly.entity_id
_entity_poly.type
_entity_poly.pdbx_seq_one_letter_code
_entity_poly.pdbx_strand_id
1 'polypeptide(L)'
;MSETSSARAVDTHCPYCALQCGTRLAGTRQADVTVRPRADFPVNRGGLCQKGWTAPTLLTAPDRLLHPLVREEGGDLVPAGWDAALDRVATEIRRIKEEHGPDAVAVLGGGGLTNEKAYLLGKFARLALGTSQIDYNGRFCMASAAAAATAAFGVDRGLPFPVTDLGASDVVLLAGANVAETMPPLMQHLRTPRLIVIDPRASATAERAALHLRPAPGTDLALALGLLHVAVAEGRCDDAYIAGRTSGFAAAWEHAAGWWPERVEQVTGVPASLQREAVRMLADAGRAHILTGRGAEQHSKGADQVSAYINLALALGLPGREGSGFGALTGQGNGQGGREMGQKADQLPGYRSLTDPAARAHIADVWGVSADTLPGPGRSAYELLDALGTENGPRALIVLGCNPAVSAPRSTRVVERLAALDLLVVADIVPSETAQLADVVLPVTQWAEEEGTITNLEGRVLRRRQLLDPPGEARSDLHVLQGLATRLGAPTAHYPTRPRLVFEELRRASRGGKADYSGITYERLDAGEALHWPCPEPSADAPPHPGTPRLFLDSFAHPDGRARFLPVDHRPAAETPDADHPLIATTGRVLAQYQSGAQTRRVPELDKAAPEAFVEVHPDTAARSGLRDGDLARVISPRGTTLARTRYDHRCRPDTVFLPFHFAGAGRANLITNPALDPKTGMPEFKVCVVRLEPVPESHAGAPS
;
A
#
# COMPACT_ATOMS: atom_id res chain seq x y z
N MET A 1 33.54 20.83 -33.63
CA MET A 1 32.54 19.78 -33.91
C MET A 1 32.13 19.21 -32.53
N SER A 2 30.99 19.67 -32.01
CA SER A 2 30.47 19.15 -30.74
C SER A 2 29.90 17.76 -31.03
N GLU A 3 30.46 16.74 -30.41
CA GLU A 3 29.84 15.42 -30.35
C GLU A 3 28.45 15.61 -29.74
N THR A 4 27.42 15.43 -30.55
CA THR A 4 26.06 15.27 -30.06
C THR A 4 26.04 13.95 -29.30
N SER A 5 26.23 14.02 -27.98
CA SER A 5 25.99 12.88 -27.08
C SER A 5 24.59 12.33 -27.39
N SER A 6 24.51 11.16 -27.98
CA SER A 6 23.23 10.52 -28.25
C SER A 6 22.50 10.36 -26.91
N ALA A 7 21.29 10.86 -26.81
CA ALA A 7 20.49 10.78 -25.59
C ALA A 7 20.40 9.32 -25.12
N ARG A 8 20.88 9.03 -23.91
CA ARG A 8 20.77 7.71 -23.29
C ARG A 8 19.28 7.40 -23.08
N ALA A 9 18.83 6.22 -23.41
CA ALA A 9 17.46 5.78 -23.22
C ALA A 9 17.40 4.41 -22.52
N VAL A 10 16.45 4.26 -21.62
CA VAL A 10 16.25 3.01 -20.87
C VAL A 10 14.77 2.66 -20.78
N ASP A 11 14.46 1.38 -20.90
CA ASP A 11 13.13 0.84 -20.60
C ASP A 11 13.05 0.55 -19.10
N THR A 12 12.03 1.12 -18.44
CA THR A 12 11.82 1.02 -17.01
C THR A 12 10.31 1.08 -16.71
N HIS A 13 9.92 1.47 -15.52
CA HIS A 13 8.53 1.54 -15.08
C HIS A 13 8.23 2.90 -14.42
N CYS A 14 6.95 3.25 -14.33
CA CYS A 14 6.46 4.43 -13.61
C CYS A 14 6.76 4.31 -12.11
N PRO A 15 7.17 5.39 -11.40
CA PRO A 15 7.54 5.31 -9.98
C PRO A 15 6.36 5.28 -9.00
N TYR A 16 5.11 5.49 -9.46
CA TYR A 16 3.99 5.72 -8.57
C TYR A 16 3.26 4.43 -8.16
N CYS A 17 2.05 4.19 -8.65
CA CYS A 17 1.17 3.14 -8.13
C CYS A 17 1.62 1.72 -8.52
N ALA A 18 1.04 0.71 -7.86
CA ALA A 18 1.37 -0.71 -8.05
C ALA A 18 1.09 -1.27 -9.46
N LEU A 19 0.42 -0.51 -10.32
CA LEU A 19 0.26 -0.88 -11.72
C LEU A 19 1.62 -0.92 -12.45
N GLN A 20 2.56 -0.05 -12.05
CA GLN A 20 3.93 -0.01 -12.56
C GLN A 20 3.98 0.01 -14.09
N CYS A 21 3.27 0.97 -14.68
CA CYS A 21 3.20 1.15 -16.13
C CYS A 21 4.59 1.13 -16.78
N GLY A 22 4.76 0.33 -17.83
CA GLY A 22 6.00 0.27 -18.58
C GLY A 22 6.26 1.60 -19.29
N THR A 23 7.46 2.15 -19.09
CA THR A 23 7.90 3.43 -19.65
C THR A 23 9.28 3.32 -20.27
N ARG A 24 9.56 4.19 -21.24
CA ARG A 24 10.90 4.48 -21.72
C ARG A 24 11.28 5.88 -21.30
N LEU A 25 12.42 6.01 -20.65
CA LEU A 25 13.02 7.29 -20.30
C LEU A 25 14.16 7.59 -21.26
N ALA A 26 14.32 8.87 -21.61
CA ALA A 26 15.46 9.35 -22.40
C ALA A 26 15.89 10.71 -21.86
N GLY A 27 17.20 10.93 -21.79
CA GLY A 27 17.82 12.16 -21.30
C GLY A 27 19.25 11.93 -20.86
N THR A 28 19.93 13.00 -20.50
CA THR A 28 21.34 13.00 -20.03
C THR A 28 21.50 13.73 -18.69
N ARG A 29 20.53 14.57 -18.32
CA ARG A 29 20.49 15.35 -17.07
C ARG A 29 19.07 15.35 -16.53
N GLN A 30 18.90 15.62 -15.24
CA GLN A 30 17.60 15.68 -14.58
C GLN A 30 16.57 16.56 -15.30
N ALA A 31 17.03 17.71 -15.85
CA ALA A 31 16.16 18.68 -16.49
C ALA A 31 15.71 18.32 -17.92
N ASP A 32 16.38 17.37 -18.58
CA ASP A 32 16.07 16.99 -19.96
C ASP A 32 15.41 15.61 -20.10
N VAL A 33 15.07 14.97 -18.97
CA VAL A 33 14.44 13.66 -18.98
C VAL A 33 13.04 13.73 -19.58
N THR A 34 12.80 12.91 -20.56
CA THR A 34 11.49 12.68 -21.16
C THR A 34 10.99 11.29 -20.86
N VAL A 35 9.68 11.14 -20.78
CA VAL A 35 9.01 9.86 -20.55
C VAL A 35 8.10 9.52 -21.73
N ARG A 36 8.11 8.27 -22.16
CA ARG A 36 7.16 7.71 -23.12
C ARG A 36 6.59 6.40 -22.58
N PRO A 37 5.29 6.14 -22.75
CA PRO A 37 4.73 4.85 -22.39
C PRO A 37 5.20 3.79 -23.38
N ARG A 38 5.36 2.55 -22.90
CA ARG A 38 5.63 1.39 -23.73
C ARG A 38 4.31 0.79 -24.21
N ALA A 39 4.13 0.76 -25.52
CA ALA A 39 2.93 0.19 -26.15
C ALA A 39 2.88 -1.35 -26.06
N ASP A 40 4.06 -1.99 -26.05
CA ASP A 40 4.26 -3.44 -25.95
C ASP A 40 4.04 -3.98 -24.51
N PHE A 41 3.96 -3.09 -23.50
CA PHE A 41 3.80 -3.54 -22.12
C PHE A 41 2.31 -3.80 -21.81
N PRO A 42 1.93 -5.05 -21.48
CA PRO A 42 0.53 -5.48 -21.46
C PRO A 42 -0.29 -4.78 -20.36
N VAL A 43 0.34 -4.31 -19.28
CA VAL A 43 -0.35 -3.71 -18.13
C VAL A 43 -0.95 -2.35 -18.50
N ASN A 44 -0.22 -1.48 -19.18
CA ASN A 44 -0.69 -0.14 -19.52
C ASN A 44 -0.92 0.11 -21.04
N ARG A 45 -0.55 -0.84 -21.92
CA ARG A 45 -0.83 -0.78 -23.37
C ARG A 45 -0.62 0.61 -23.97
N GLY A 46 0.51 1.25 -23.67
CA GLY A 46 0.82 2.60 -24.14
C GLY A 46 0.09 3.74 -23.40
N GLY A 47 -0.69 3.45 -22.35
CA GLY A 47 -1.36 4.47 -21.54
C GLY A 47 -0.51 4.91 -20.35
N LEU A 48 -0.55 6.21 -20.02
CA LEU A 48 -0.08 6.77 -18.75
C LEU A 48 -1.14 7.71 -18.18
N CYS A 49 -1.21 7.79 -16.87
CA CYS A 49 -2.00 8.83 -16.20
C CYS A 49 -1.19 10.12 -16.06
N GLN A 50 -1.84 11.18 -15.64
CA GLN A 50 -1.21 12.50 -15.43
C GLN A 50 0.07 12.40 -14.60
N LYS A 51 0.07 11.64 -13.49
CA LYS A 51 1.26 11.43 -12.65
C LYS A 51 2.41 10.77 -13.42
N GLY A 52 2.12 9.77 -14.24
CA GLY A 52 3.14 9.08 -15.03
C GLY A 52 3.78 10.00 -16.08
N TRP A 53 2.98 10.85 -16.73
CA TRP A 53 3.48 11.82 -17.70
C TRP A 53 4.35 12.91 -17.07
N THR A 54 4.03 13.35 -15.86
CA THR A 54 4.74 14.41 -15.15
C THR A 54 5.83 13.91 -14.19
N ALA A 55 6.06 12.58 -14.13
CA ALA A 55 7.04 12.02 -13.22
C ALA A 55 8.47 12.61 -13.36
N PRO A 56 8.98 12.92 -14.58
CA PRO A 56 10.30 13.54 -14.71
C PRO A 56 10.43 14.91 -14.04
N THR A 57 9.36 15.69 -13.92
CA THR A 57 9.39 17.02 -13.28
C THR A 57 9.91 16.96 -11.84
N LEU A 58 9.64 15.87 -11.12
CA LEU A 58 10.12 15.69 -9.75
C LEU A 58 11.66 15.58 -9.65
N LEU A 59 12.34 15.18 -10.72
CA LEU A 59 13.81 15.09 -10.73
C LEU A 59 14.48 16.46 -10.53
N THR A 60 13.78 17.54 -10.87
CA THR A 60 14.22 18.92 -10.74
C THR A 60 13.48 19.69 -9.65
N ALA A 61 12.90 19.00 -8.67
CA ALA A 61 12.24 19.66 -7.54
C ALA A 61 13.22 20.65 -6.88
N PRO A 62 12.82 21.93 -6.66
CA PRO A 62 13.74 22.96 -6.21
C PRO A 62 14.28 22.72 -4.80
N ASP A 63 13.57 21.96 -3.98
CA ASP A 63 13.95 21.55 -2.63
C ASP A 63 14.46 20.09 -2.56
N ARG A 64 14.99 19.57 -3.67
CA ARG A 64 15.64 18.26 -3.71
C ARG A 64 16.76 18.18 -2.69
N LEU A 65 16.76 17.18 -1.83
CA LEU A 65 17.86 16.94 -0.87
C LEU A 65 19.12 16.50 -1.61
N LEU A 66 20.20 17.26 -1.45
CA LEU A 66 21.47 17.06 -2.14
C LEU A 66 22.62 16.66 -1.19
N HIS A 67 22.54 17.01 0.08
CA HIS A 67 23.52 16.74 1.12
C HIS A 67 22.85 16.18 2.35
N PRO A 68 23.55 15.38 3.20
CA PRO A 68 23.05 15.04 4.52
C PRO A 68 22.82 16.31 5.34
N LEU A 69 21.75 16.31 6.13
CA LEU A 69 21.44 17.39 7.06
C LEU A 69 21.46 16.83 8.49
N VAL A 70 21.99 17.61 9.41
CA VAL A 70 22.10 17.27 10.84
C VAL A 70 21.50 18.41 11.65
N ARG A 71 20.66 18.09 12.64
CA ARG A 71 20.07 19.10 13.52
C ARG A 71 21.08 19.56 14.53
N GLU A 72 21.30 20.86 14.61
CA GLU A 72 22.14 21.52 15.63
C GLU A 72 21.36 21.79 16.92
N GLU A 73 22.04 22.13 17.99
CA GLU A 73 21.43 22.50 19.28
C GLU A 73 20.47 23.68 19.19
N GLY A 74 20.65 24.55 18.19
CA GLY A 74 19.74 25.67 17.87
C GLY A 74 18.41 25.26 17.20
N GLY A 75 18.26 24.00 16.83
CA GLY A 75 17.05 23.45 16.23
C GLY A 75 17.05 23.44 14.69
N ASP A 76 18.03 24.03 14.03
CA ASP A 76 18.09 24.08 12.57
C ASP A 76 18.75 22.82 11.98
N LEU A 77 18.27 22.38 10.81
CA LEU A 77 18.91 21.33 10.01
C LEU A 77 19.96 21.98 9.09
N VAL A 78 21.22 21.65 9.30
CA VAL A 78 22.36 22.19 8.54
C VAL A 78 23.07 21.11 7.72
N PRO A 79 23.64 21.46 6.56
CA PRO A 79 24.41 20.52 5.74
C PRO A 79 25.61 19.93 6.51
N ALA A 80 25.80 18.61 6.37
CA ALA A 80 26.90 17.86 6.96
C ALA A 80 27.50 16.88 5.95
N GLY A 81 28.73 16.44 6.18
CA GLY A 81 29.31 15.35 5.40
C GLY A 81 28.73 14.00 5.79
N TRP A 82 28.76 13.04 4.86
CA TRP A 82 28.22 11.70 5.07
C TRP A 82 28.82 10.99 6.29
N ASP A 83 30.13 11.08 6.48
CA ASP A 83 30.78 10.40 7.62
C ASP A 83 30.30 10.98 8.94
N ALA A 84 30.25 12.31 9.07
CA ALA A 84 29.74 12.97 10.27
C ALA A 84 28.29 12.60 10.58
N ALA A 85 27.42 12.58 9.56
CA ALA A 85 26.03 12.20 9.72
C ALA A 85 25.86 10.74 10.14
N LEU A 86 26.55 9.81 9.48
CA LEU A 86 26.48 8.39 9.81
C LEU A 86 27.13 8.05 11.15
N ASP A 87 28.23 8.73 11.51
CA ASP A 87 28.91 8.55 12.81
C ASP A 87 28.00 9.00 13.96
N ARG A 88 27.31 10.16 13.80
CA ARG A 88 26.32 10.63 14.78
C ARG A 88 25.22 9.59 14.98
N VAL A 89 24.60 9.12 13.86
CA VAL A 89 23.54 8.11 13.93
C VAL A 89 24.01 6.84 14.62
N ALA A 90 25.18 6.31 14.23
CA ALA A 90 25.71 5.07 14.81
C ALA A 90 26.08 5.21 16.29
N THR A 91 26.58 6.36 16.70
CA THR A 91 26.91 6.65 18.09
C THR A 91 25.68 6.67 18.96
N GLU A 92 24.64 7.39 18.54
CA GLU A 92 23.39 7.46 19.30
C GLU A 92 22.67 6.11 19.34
N ILE A 93 22.65 5.34 18.23
CA ILE A 93 22.09 3.99 18.21
C ILE A 93 22.81 3.08 19.22
N ARG A 94 24.16 3.12 19.29
CA ARG A 94 24.91 2.33 20.29
C ARG A 94 24.50 2.71 21.69
N ARG A 95 24.52 4.01 22.01
CA ARG A 95 24.12 4.51 23.35
C ARG A 95 22.72 4.04 23.72
N ILE A 96 21.73 4.24 22.84
CA ILE A 96 20.33 3.83 23.07
C ILE A 96 20.22 2.31 23.28
N LYS A 97 20.95 1.52 22.49
CA LYS A 97 20.93 0.04 22.63
C LYS A 97 21.59 -0.42 23.94
N GLU A 98 22.67 0.23 24.39
CA GLU A 98 23.34 -0.08 25.63
C GLU A 98 22.44 0.27 26.83
N GLU A 99 21.73 1.39 26.78
CA GLU A 99 20.89 1.86 27.89
C GLU A 99 19.52 1.14 27.94
N HIS A 100 18.92 0.79 26.78
CA HIS A 100 17.52 0.37 26.70
C HIS A 100 17.30 -0.95 25.93
N GLY A 101 18.36 -1.56 25.43
CA GLY A 101 18.29 -2.81 24.64
C GLY A 101 17.98 -2.58 23.15
N PRO A 102 18.06 -3.64 22.33
CA PRO A 102 17.96 -3.52 20.87
C PRO A 102 16.58 -3.06 20.39
N ASP A 103 15.51 -3.40 21.08
CA ASP A 103 14.13 -3.02 20.72
C ASP A 103 13.82 -1.53 21.01
N ALA A 104 14.75 -0.80 21.62
CA ALA A 104 14.67 0.65 21.71
C ALA A 104 14.98 1.37 20.37
N VAL A 105 15.44 0.65 19.35
CA VAL A 105 15.65 1.18 18.01
C VAL A 105 14.65 0.57 17.04
N ALA A 106 13.89 1.40 16.37
CA ALA A 106 12.86 0.98 15.42
C ALA A 106 13.20 1.36 13.97
N VAL A 107 12.58 0.65 13.02
CA VAL A 107 12.71 0.91 11.58
C VAL A 107 11.33 0.95 10.94
N LEU A 108 11.09 1.96 10.09
CA LEU A 108 9.87 2.08 9.30
C LEU A 108 10.19 2.22 7.80
N GLY A 109 9.82 1.19 7.02
CA GLY A 109 10.07 1.14 5.58
C GLY A 109 8.94 1.71 4.74
N GLY A 110 9.27 2.05 3.49
CA GLY A 110 8.33 2.54 2.49
C GLY A 110 7.92 1.48 1.46
N GLY A 111 6.67 1.55 0.99
CA GLY A 111 6.15 0.66 -0.07
C GLY A 111 6.59 1.07 -1.50
N GLY A 112 7.50 2.03 -1.63
CA GLY A 112 8.13 2.42 -2.89
C GLY A 112 9.58 1.95 -3.04
N LEU A 113 10.16 1.38 -2.00
CA LEU A 113 11.51 0.81 -2.02
C LEU A 113 11.59 -0.33 -3.04
N THR A 114 12.74 -0.50 -3.70
CA THR A 114 12.97 -1.68 -4.55
C THR A 114 12.99 -2.97 -3.72
N ASN A 115 12.86 -4.11 -4.36
CA ASN A 115 12.91 -5.40 -3.67
C ASN A 115 14.21 -5.56 -2.88
N GLU A 116 15.33 -5.14 -3.47
CA GLU A 116 16.66 -5.16 -2.86
C GLU A 116 16.74 -4.28 -1.61
N LYS A 117 16.20 -3.07 -1.68
CA LYS A 117 16.17 -2.13 -0.53
C LYS A 117 15.29 -2.67 0.60
N ALA A 118 14.09 -3.16 0.27
CA ALA A 118 13.18 -3.74 1.25
C ALA A 118 13.77 -4.99 1.93
N TYR A 119 14.46 -5.84 1.15
CA TYR A 119 15.16 -7.02 1.65
C TYR A 119 16.30 -6.64 2.61
N LEU A 120 17.19 -5.75 2.14
CA LEU A 120 18.37 -5.35 2.92
C LEU A 120 17.96 -4.58 4.19
N LEU A 121 16.86 -3.80 4.13
CA LEU A 121 16.30 -3.12 5.30
C LEU A 121 15.82 -4.12 6.36
N GLY A 122 15.12 -5.18 5.94
CA GLY A 122 14.69 -6.26 6.83
C GLY A 122 15.86 -7.00 7.47
N LYS A 123 16.92 -7.26 6.70
CA LYS A 123 18.18 -7.86 7.20
C LYS A 123 18.91 -6.92 8.16
N PHE A 124 19.00 -5.64 7.82
CA PHE A 124 19.64 -4.62 8.65
C PHE A 124 18.98 -4.50 10.03
N ALA A 125 17.67 -4.39 10.07
CA ALA A 125 16.95 -4.32 11.34
C ALA A 125 17.22 -5.54 12.22
N ARG A 126 17.17 -6.74 11.65
CA ARG A 126 17.28 -7.98 12.42
C ARG A 126 18.71 -8.37 12.80
N LEU A 127 19.71 -8.03 11.98
CA LEU A 127 21.10 -8.41 12.24
C LEU A 127 21.96 -7.27 12.78
N ALA A 128 22.00 -6.10 12.12
CA ALA A 128 22.84 -4.99 12.56
C ALA A 128 22.26 -4.28 13.79
N LEU A 129 20.95 -4.04 13.82
CA LEU A 129 20.28 -3.49 14.98
C LEU A 129 19.92 -4.54 16.01
N GLY A 130 19.59 -5.76 15.60
CA GLY A 130 19.12 -6.85 16.47
C GLY A 130 17.71 -6.61 17.01
N THR A 131 16.91 -5.75 16.33
CA THR A 131 15.59 -5.34 16.80
C THR A 131 14.45 -6.13 16.16
N SER A 132 13.40 -6.38 16.95
CA SER A 132 12.09 -6.84 16.46
C SER A 132 11.23 -5.70 15.88
N GLN A 133 11.57 -4.43 16.20
CA GLN A 133 10.75 -3.26 15.93
C GLN A 133 10.95 -2.74 14.50
N ILE A 134 10.48 -3.52 13.52
CA ILE A 134 10.45 -3.14 12.10
C ILE A 134 9.08 -3.42 11.51
N ASP A 135 8.52 -2.46 10.81
CA ASP A 135 7.38 -2.65 9.90
C ASP A 135 7.46 -1.61 8.77
N TYR A 136 6.46 -1.54 7.91
CA TYR A 136 6.45 -0.62 6.79
C TYR A 136 5.05 -0.05 6.54
N ASN A 137 4.96 1.06 5.80
CA ASN A 137 3.70 1.75 5.55
C ASN A 137 2.69 0.92 4.72
N GLY A 138 3.11 -0.20 4.12
CA GLY A 138 2.20 -1.17 3.48
C GLY A 138 1.22 -1.82 4.47
N ARG A 139 1.50 -1.78 5.78
CA ARG A 139 0.55 -2.17 6.84
C ARG A 139 -0.75 -1.37 6.73
N PHE A 140 -0.65 -0.08 6.43
CA PHE A 140 -1.80 0.82 6.21
C PHE A 140 -2.48 0.64 4.84
N CYS A 141 -1.96 -0.25 4.01
CA CYS A 141 -2.45 -0.44 2.64
C CYS A 141 -3.09 -1.81 2.44
N MET A 142 -2.35 -2.90 2.69
CA MET A 142 -2.71 -4.25 2.22
C MET A 142 -2.89 -5.29 3.33
N ALA A 143 -2.69 -4.93 4.60
CA ALA A 143 -2.64 -5.91 5.68
C ALA A 143 -3.91 -6.76 5.77
N SER A 144 -5.10 -6.15 5.65
CA SER A 144 -6.39 -6.84 5.67
C SER A 144 -6.55 -7.84 4.53
N ALA A 145 -6.29 -7.39 3.29
CA ALA A 145 -6.40 -8.25 2.11
C ALA A 145 -5.34 -9.37 2.12
N ALA A 146 -4.12 -9.06 2.54
CA ALA A 146 -3.05 -10.05 2.63
C ALA A 146 -3.36 -11.16 3.65
N ALA A 147 -3.89 -10.79 4.81
CA ALA A 147 -4.30 -11.76 5.83
C ALA A 147 -5.46 -12.63 5.36
N ALA A 148 -6.50 -12.03 4.78
CA ALA A 148 -7.65 -12.76 4.25
C ALA A 148 -7.25 -13.73 3.12
N ALA A 149 -6.45 -13.26 2.14
CA ALA A 149 -5.97 -14.10 1.04
C ALA A 149 -5.07 -15.23 1.54
N THR A 150 -4.17 -14.96 2.49
CA THR A 150 -3.31 -16.01 3.09
C THR A 150 -4.14 -17.04 3.84
N ALA A 151 -5.16 -16.61 4.59
CA ALA A 151 -6.05 -17.52 5.31
C ALA A 151 -6.91 -18.37 4.37
N ALA A 152 -7.44 -17.76 3.29
CA ALA A 152 -8.33 -18.43 2.36
C ALA A 152 -7.60 -19.28 1.31
N PHE A 153 -6.52 -18.77 0.74
CA PHE A 153 -5.83 -19.38 -0.41
C PHE A 153 -4.46 -19.96 -0.09
N GLY A 154 -3.93 -19.69 1.11
CA GLY A 154 -2.61 -20.09 1.56
C GLY A 154 -1.49 -19.13 1.21
N VAL A 155 -1.72 -18.15 0.32
CA VAL A 155 -0.76 -17.12 -0.08
C VAL A 155 -1.47 -15.83 -0.48
N ASP A 156 -0.80 -14.69 -0.28
CA ASP A 156 -1.24 -13.38 -0.78
C ASP A 156 -0.41 -12.97 -2.00
N ARG A 157 -1.07 -12.84 -3.14
CA ARG A 157 -0.58 -12.10 -4.29
C ARG A 157 -1.73 -11.24 -4.80
N GLY A 158 -1.64 -9.91 -4.67
CA GLY A 158 -2.70 -8.93 -4.94
C GLY A 158 -3.68 -9.34 -6.03
N LEU A 159 -3.22 -9.42 -7.30
CA LEU A 159 -3.92 -10.13 -8.36
C LEU A 159 -3.24 -11.48 -8.62
N PRO A 160 -3.89 -12.62 -8.34
CA PRO A 160 -3.34 -13.95 -8.63
C PRO A 160 -3.46 -14.33 -10.11
N PHE A 161 -3.70 -13.35 -10.98
CA PHE A 161 -3.85 -13.47 -12.44
C PHE A 161 -3.34 -12.17 -13.10
N PRO A 162 -2.99 -12.20 -14.41
CA PRO A 162 -2.59 -11.01 -15.15
C PRO A 162 -3.75 -10.01 -15.26
N VAL A 163 -3.45 -8.70 -15.23
CA VAL A 163 -4.48 -7.65 -15.43
C VAL A 163 -5.21 -7.76 -16.78
N THR A 164 -4.59 -8.41 -17.76
CA THR A 164 -5.19 -8.66 -19.08
C THR A 164 -6.42 -9.57 -19.01
N ASP A 165 -6.52 -10.43 -17.99
CA ASP A 165 -7.66 -11.34 -17.80
C ASP A 165 -8.95 -10.58 -17.50
N LEU A 166 -8.83 -9.41 -16.85
CA LEU A 166 -9.98 -8.55 -16.57
C LEU A 166 -10.72 -8.11 -17.85
N GLY A 167 -9.97 -7.91 -18.96
CA GLY A 167 -10.55 -7.53 -20.24
C GLY A 167 -11.33 -8.65 -20.94
N ALA A 168 -11.14 -9.89 -20.52
CA ALA A 168 -11.83 -11.07 -21.03
C ALA A 168 -13.03 -11.48 -20.15
N SER A 169 -13.30 -10.76 -19.06
CA SER A 169 -14.43 -11.02 -18.17
C SER A 169 -15.74 -10.47 -18.76
N ASP A 170 -16.86 -11.10 -18.41
CA ASP A 170 -18.19 -10.59 -18.67
C ASP A 170 -18.62 -9.58 -17.59
N VAL A 171 -18.24 -9.86 -16.34
CA VAL A 171 -18.58 -9.04 -15.17
C VAL A 171 -17.37 -8.86 -14.26
N VAL A 172 -17.15 -7.63 -13.76
CA VAL A 172 -16.18 -7.34 -12.71
C VAL A 172 -16.85 -6.57 -11.59
N LEU A 173 -16.83 -7.12 -10.37
CA LEU A 173 -17.25 -6.42 -9.17
C LEU A 173 -16.03 -5.72 -8.54
N LEU A 174 -16.18 -4.43 -8.27
CA LEU A 174 -15.18 -3.57 -7.60
C LEU A 174 -15.74 -3.11 -6.24
N ALA A 175 -15.20 -3.64 -5.14
CA ALA A 175 -15.59 -3.23 -3.79
C ALA A 175 -14.58 -2.22 -3.22
N GLY A 176 -15.02 -0.98 -2.99
CA GLY A 176 -14.20 0.08 -2.40
C GLY A 176 -12.98 0.49 -3.26
N ALA A 177 -13.14 0.52 -4.59
CA ALA A 177 -12.04 0.74 -5.51
C ALA A 177 -12.37 1.79 -6.59
N ASN A 178 -11.90 3.03 -6.42
CA ASN A 178 -12.01 4.08 -7.44
C ASN A 178 -10.81 4.02 -8.41
N VAL A 179 -10.84 3.03 -9.31
CA VAL A 179 -9.75 2.73 -10.25
C VAL A 179 -9.51 3.87 -11.25
N ALA A 180 -10.57 4.56 -11.69
CA ALA A 180 -10.47 5.66 -12.63
C ALA A 180 -9.59 6.82 -12.15
N GLU A 181 -9.47 7.02 -10.83
CA GLU A 181 -8.61 8.04 -10.23
C GLU A 181 -7.31 7.49 -9.66
N THR A 182 -7.34 6.24 -9.15
CA THR A 182 -6.16 5.68 -8.47
C THR A 182 -5.20 5.00 -9.43
N MET A 183 -5.71 4.35 -10.48
CA MET A 183 -4.94 3.58 -11.47
C MET A 183 -5.53 3.74 -12.89
N PRO A 184 -5.63 4.96 -13.44
CA PRO A 184 -6.37 5.21 -14.69
C PRO A 184 -6.05 4.27 -15.87
N PRO A 185 -4.77 3.86 -16.11
CA PRO A 185 -4.48 2.92 -17.19
C PRO A 185 -5.13 1.54 -17.02
N LEU A 186 -5.47 1.11 -15.79
CA LEU A 186 -6.20 -0.15 -15.57
C LEU A 186 -7.63 -0.10 -16.15
N MET A 187 -8.21 1.08 -16.28
CA MET A 187 -9.54 1.23 -16.91
C MET A 187 -9.61 0.73 -18.36
N GLN A 188 -8.46 0.60 -19.04
CA GLN A 188 -8.41 -0.01 -20.39
C GLN A 188 -8.83 -1.49 -20.38
N HIS A 189 -8.54 -2.19 -19.27
CA HIS A 189 -8.91 -3.59 -19.06
C HIS A 189 -10.33 -3.75 -18.49
N LEU A 190 -10.99 -2.66 -18.12
CA LEU A 190 -12.33 -2.63 -17.54
C LEU A 190 -13.37 -2.00 -18.49
N ARG A 191 -13.04 -1.84 -19.78
CA ARG A 191 -13.97 -1.27 -20.78
C ARG A 191 -14.99 -2.26 -21.27
N THR A 192 -14.61 -3.52 -21.39
CA THR A 192 -15.44 -4.60 -21.94
C THR A 192 -16.40 -5.17 -20.92
N PRO A 193 -15.96 -5.54 -19.69
CA PRO A 193 -16.85 -6.15 -18.71
C PRO A 193 -17.92 -5.17 -18.20
N ARG A 194 -19.09 -5.71 -17.85
CA ARG A 194 -20.07 -4.97 -17.06
C ARG A 194 -19.53 -4.79 -15.65
N LEU A 195 -19.52 -3.55 -15.16
CA LEU A 195 -18.99 -3.26 -13.84
C LEU A 195 -20.11 -3.23 -12.79
N ILE A 196 -19.90 -3.93 -11.68
CA ILE A 196 -20.63 -3.74 -10.43
C ILE A 196 -19.69 -2.99 -9.50
N VAL A 197 -20.12 -1.83 -9.00
CA VAL A 197 -19.28 -1.02 -8.09
C VAL A 197 -19.97 -0.88 -6.74
N ILE A 198 -19.24 -1.21 -5.69
CA ILE A 198 -19.65 -0.99 -4.30
C ILE A 198 -18.80 0.16 -3.75
N ASP A 199 -19.42 1.33 -3.60
CA ASP A 199 -18.76 2.55 -3.12
C ASP A 199 -19.85 3.47 -2.53
N PRO A 200 -19.68 4.06 -1.34
CA PRO A 200 -20.65 5.01 -0.79
C PRO A 200 -20.80 6.28 -1.61
N ARG A 201 -19.82 6.58 -2.48
CA ARG A 201 -19.81 7.72 -3.40
C ARG A 201 -20.05 7.28 -4.84
N ALA A 202 -20.70 8.12 -5.63
CA ALA A 202 -20.72 7.96 -7.08
C ALA A 202 -19.36 8.46 -7.66
N SER A 203 -18.29 7.72 -7.34
CA SER A 203 -16.93 8.01 -7.81
C SER A 203 -16.83 7.89 -9.34
N ALA A 204 -15.74 8.42 -9.94
CA ALA A 204 -15.50 8.35 -11.38
C ALA A 204 -15.50 6.90 -11.93
N THR A 205 -15.25 5.90 -11.09
CA THR A 205 -15.41 4.47 -11.44
C THR A 205 -16.88 4.05 -11.36
N ALA A 206 -17.59 4.48 -10.32
CA ALA A 206 -19.00 4.14 -10.13
C ALA A 206 -19.91 4.74 -11.20
N GLU A 207 -19.56 5.92 -11.75
CA GLU A 207 -20.27 6.52 -12.89
C GLU A 207 -20.25 5.66 -14.17
N ARG A 208 -19.31 4.72 -14.25
CA ARG A 208 -19.17 3.77 -15.38
C ARG A 208 -19.78 2.41 -15.09
N ALA A 209 -20.35 2.22 -13.90
CA ALA A 209 -20.89 0.95 -13.46
C ALA A 209 -22.24 0.67 -14.17
N ALA A 210 -22.44 -0.58 -14.56
CA ALA A 210 -23.75 -1.08 -14.93
C ALA A 210 -24.67 -1.21 -13.71
N LEU A 211 -24.08 -1.44 -12.52
CA LEU A 211 -24.78 -1.52 -11.25
C LEU A 211 -23.93 -0.87 -10.14
N HIS A 212 -24.49 0.12 -9.45
CA HIS A 212 -23.82 0.80 -8.34
C HIS A 212 -24.56 0.54 -7.02
N LEU A 213 -23.90 -0.14 -6.07
CA LEU A 213 -24.39 -0.35 -4.72
C LEU A 213 -23.73 0.68 -3.78
N ARG A 214 -24.54 1.44 -3.04
CA ARG A 214 -24.10 2.58 -2.22
C ARG A 214 -24.29 2.31 -0.72
N PRO A 215 -23.47 1.44 -0.08
CA PRO A 215 -23.63 1.17 1.34
C PRO A 215 -23.28 2.40 2.18
N ALA A 216 -23.86 2.50 3.36
CA ALA A 216 -23.36 3.40 4.39
C ALA A 216 -21.92 3.01 4.75
N PRO A 217 -20.98 3.98 4.93
CA PRO A 217 -19.60 3.66 5.27
C PRO A 217 -19.51 2.79 6.52
N GLY A 218 -18.66 1.74 6.48
CA GLY A 218 -18.49 0.81 7.59
C GLY A 218 -19.49 -0.36 7.63
N THR A 219 -20.39 -0.48 6.63
CA THR A 219 -21.39 -1.55 6.56
C THR A 219 -21.10 -2.59 5.46
N ASP A 220 -19.95 -2.50 4.80
CA ASP A 220 -19.55 -3.38 3.70
C ASP A 220 -19.55 -4.87 4.09
N LEU A 221 -19.21 -5.20 5.35
CA LEU A 221 -19.23 -6.58 5.83
C LEU A 221 -20.66 -7.17 5.83
N ALA A 222 -21.66 -6.38 6.26
CA ALA A 222 -23.06 -6.81 6.19
C ALA A 222 -23.50 -7.03 4.74
N LEU A 223 -23.09 -6.13 3.82
CA LEU A 223 -23.39 -6.27 2.40
C LEU A 223 -22.75 -7.55 1.83
N ALA A 224 -21.47 -7.81 2.10
CA ALA A 224 -20.77 -8.99 1.59
C ALA A 224 -21.38 -10.31 2.10
N LEU A 225 -21.77 -10.36 3.38
CA LEU A 225 -22.52 -11.49 3.96
C LEU A 225 -23.89 -11.68 3.28
N GLY A 226 -24.59 -10.58 3.00
CA GLY A 226 -25.86 -10.62 2.28
C GLY A 226 -25.74 -11.09 0.84
N LEU A 227 -24.68 -10.70 0.13
CA LEU A 227 -24.44 -11.22 -1.22
C LEU A 227 -24.17 -12.72 -1.21
N LEU A 228 -23.44 -13.25 -0.24
CA LEU A 228 -23.28 -14.69 -0.04
C LEU A 228 -24.63 -15.36 0.30
N HIS A 229 -25.44 -14.74 1.17
CA HIS A 229 -26.79 -15.23 1.48
C HIS A 229 -27.63 -15.38 0.22
N VAL A 230 -27.66 -14.36 -0.64
CA VAL A 230 -28.39 -14.39 -1.92
C VAL A 230 -27.90 -15.53 -2.82
N ALA A 231 -26.57 -15.70 -2.94
CA ALA A 231 -26.00 -16.76 -3.76
C ALA A 231 -26.47 -18.15 -3.33
N VAL A 232 -26.52 -18.40 -2.03
CA VAL A 232 -26.99 -19.68 -1.48
C VAL A 232 -28.52 -19.80 -1.61
N ALA A 233 -29.28 -18.79 -1.18
CA ALA A 233 -30.75 -18.85 -1.14
C ALA A 233 -31.38 -18.94 -2.54
N GLU A 234 -30.74 -18.39 -3.58
CA GLU A 234 -31.20 -18.49 -4.97
C GLU A 234 -30.56 -19.66 -5.74
N GLY A 235 -29.83 -20.57 -5.06
CA GLY A 235 -29.22 -21.75 -5.70
C GLY A 235 -28.18 -21.39 -6.77
N ARG A 236 -27.41 -20.32 -6.56
CA ARG A 236 -26.42 -19.82 -7.51
C ARG A 236 -24.99 -20.28 -7.21
N CYS A 237 -24.80 -21.11 -6.18
CA CYS A 237 -23.49 -21.65 -5.83
C CYS A 237 -23.01 -22.71 -6.83
N ASP A 238 -21.72 -22.80 -7.01
CA ASP A 238 -21.06 -23.89 -7.73
C ASP A 238 -20.75 -25.04 -6.76
N ASP A 239 -21.73 -25.91 -6.53
CA ASP A 239 -21.62 -27.01 -5.57
C ASP A 239 -20.49 -27.97 -5.90
N ALA A 240 -20.22 -28.21 -7.19
CA ALA A 240 -19.13 -29.08 -7.62
C ALA A 240 -17.76 -28.48 -7.27
N TYR A 241 -17.59 -27.18 -7.48
CA TYR A 241 -16.38 -26.47 -7.09
C TYR A 241 -16.22 -26.44 -5.56
N ILE A 242 -17.29 -26.12 -4.83
CA ILE A 242 -17.28 -26.12 -3.35
C ILE A 242 -16.82 -27.48 -2.83
N ALA A 243 -17.43 -28.56 -3.27
CA ALA A 243 -17.09 -29.91 -2.84
C ALA A 243 -15.68 -30.34 -3.24
N GLY A 244 -15.26 -30.00 -4.48
CA GLY A 244 -13.99 -30.46 -5.04
C GLY A 244 -12.78 -29.66 -4.61
N ARG A 245 -12.91 -28.34 -4.44
CA ARG A 245 -11.77 -27.40 -4.32
C ARG A 245 -11.70 -26.61 -3.02
N THR A 246 -12.71 -26.74 -2.15
CA THR A 246 -12.78 -25.92 -0.93
C THR A 246 -13.05 -26.75 0.33
N SER A 247 -12.95 -26.10 1.46
CA SER A 247 -13.40 -26.61 2.77
C SER A 247 -13.98 -25.48 3.62
N GLY A 248 -14.81 -25.81 4.62
CA GLY A 248 -15.33 -24.84 5.58
C GLY A 248 -16.62 -24.12 5.15
N PHE A 249 -17.26 -24.51 4.03
CA PHE A 249 -18.46 -23.84 3.52
C PHE A 249 -19.61 -23.79 4.53
N ALA A 250 -19.92 -24.91 5.21
CA ALA A 250 -21.02 -24.96 6.18
C ALA A 250 -20.85 -23.95 7.32
N ALA A 251 -19.65 -23.83 7.88
CA ALA A 251 -19.35 -22.85 8.93
C ALA A 251 -19.50 -21.39 8.43
N ALA A 252 -19.01 -21.08 7.24
CA ALA A 252 -19.15 -19.73 6.66
C ALA A 252 -20.63 -19.41 6.34
N TRP A 253 -21.40 -20.40 5.90
CA TRP A 253 -22.83 -20.25 5.66
C TRP A 253 -23.60 -19.97 6.95
N GLU A 254 -23.31 -20.66 8.05
CA GLU A 254 -23.94 -20.43 9.35
C GLU A 254 -23.88 -18.95 9.76
N HIS A 255 -22.75 -18.30 9.55
CA HIS A 255 -22.57 -16.87 9.82
C HIS A 255 -23.27 -15.93 8.80
N ALA A 256 -23.43 -16.35 7.55
CA ALA A 256 -24.11 -15.58 6.51
C ALA A 256 -25.62 -15.80 6.47
N ALA A 257 -26.13 -16.94 6.96
CA ALA A 257 -27.53 -17.36 6.85
C ALA A 257 -28.51 -16.32 7.45
N GLY A 258 -28.11 -15.61 8.49
CA GLY A 258 -28.91 -14.57 9.12
C GLY A 258 -28.91 -13.20 8.40
N TRP A 259 -28.23 -13.07 7.24
CA TRP A 259 -28.07 -11.82 6.53
C TRP A 259 -28.91 -11.79 5.24
N TRP A 260 -30.23 -11.99 5.34
CA TRP A 260 -31.13 -11.90 4.18
C TRP A 260 -31.20 -10.45 3.64
N PRO A 261 -31.51 -10.26 2.37
CA PRO A 261 -31.38 -8.98 1.67
C PRO A 261 -32.09 -7.79 2.35
N GLU A 262 -33.28 -8.00 2.87
CA GLU A 262 -34.04 -6.93 3.52
C GLU A 262 -33.42 -6.49 4.86
N ARG A 263 -32.80 -7.41 5.62
CA ARG A 263 -32.01 -7.06 6.78
C ARG A 263 -30.76 -6.28 6.41
N VAL A 264 -30.08 -6.70 5.34
CA VAL A 264 -28.92 -5.99 4.80
C VAL A 264 -29.28 -4.60 4.33
N GLU A 265 -30.44 -4.42 3.67
CA GLU A 265 -30.95 -3.12 3.26
C GLU A 265 -31.14 -2.18 4.48
N GLN A 266 -31.70 -2.68 5.60
CA GLN A 266 -31.88 -1.88 6.82
C GLN A 266 -30.53 -1.41 7.39
N VAL A 267 -29.47 -2.23 7.31
CA VAL A 267 -28.16 -1.90 7.88
C VAL A 267 -27.35 -1.01 6.92
N THR A 268 -27.40 -1.29 5.63
CA THR A 268 -26.50 -0.69 4.63
C THR A 268 -27.12 0.44 3.82
N GLY A 269 -28.47 0.46 3.75
CA GLY A 269 -29.21 1.33 2.83
C GLY A 269 -29.17 0.85 1.38
N VAL A 270 -28.63 -0.34 1.08
CA VAL A 270 -28.59 -0.91 -0.27
C VAL A 270 -29.86 -1.74 -0.52
N PRO A 271 -30.72 -1.36 -1.48
CA PRO A 271 -31.96 -2.07 -1.76
C PRO A 271 -31.76 -3.57 -2.00
N ALA A 272 -32.64 -4.39 -1.43
CA ALA A 272 -32.60 -5.86 -1.59
C ALA A 272 -32.63 -6.30 -3.06
N SER A 273 -33.34 -5.57 -3.93
CA SER A 273 -33.39 -5.82 -5.37
C SER A 273 -32.02 -5.70 -6.03
N LEU A 274 -31.21 -4.67 -5.67
CA LEU A 274 -29.88 -4.47 -6.23
C LEU A 274 -28.86 -5.52 -5.71
N GLN A 275 -29.03 -5.99 -4.47
CA GLN A 275 -28.22 -7.08 -3.93
C GLN A 275 -28.44 -8.36 -4.74
N ARG A 276 -29.71 -8.73 -5.02
CA ARG A 276 -30.06 -9.88 -5.85
C ARG A 276 -29.58 -9.72 -7.29
N GLU A 277 -29.70 -8.53 -7.87
CA GLU A 277 -29.21 -8.23 -9.21
C GLU A 277 -27.69 -8.42 -9.31
N ALA A 278 -26.92 -7.92 -8.33
CA ALA A 278 -25.47 -8.06 -8.29
C ALA A 278 -25.03 -9.53 -8.31
N VAL A 279 -25.65 -10.37 -7.48
CA VAL A 279 -25.35 -11.80 -7.41
C VAL A 279 -25.72 -12.52 -8.70
N ARG A 280 -26.90 -12.24 -9.27
CA ARG A 280 -27.33 -12.84 -10.55
C ARG A 280 -26.39 -12.44 -11.69
N MET A 281 -25.99 -11.18 -11.78
CA MET A 281 -25.00 -10.73 -12.76
C MET A 281 -23.68 -11.51 -12.68
N LEU A 282 -23.19 -11.77 -11.46
CA LEU A 282 -21.95 -12.53 -11.24
C LEU A 282 -22.13 -14.02 -11.55
N ALA A 283 -23.23 -14.61 -11.12
CA ALA A 283 -23.49 -16.05 -11.26
C ALA A 283 -23.84 -16.45 -12.71
N ASP A 284 -24.51 -15.57 -13.46
CA ASP A 284 -24.88 -15.81 -14.86
C ASP A 284 -23.72 -15.49 -15.83
N ALA A 285 -22.60 -14.92 -15.33
CA ALA A 285 -21.42 -14.63 -16.12
C ALA A 285 -20.64 -15.91 -16.45
N GLY A 286 -20.17 -16.03 -17.67
CA GLY A 286 -19.27 -17.11 -18.06
C GLY A 286 -17.89 -16.92 -17.41
N ARG A 287 -17.47 -15.66 -17.21
CA ARG A 287 -16.21 -15.24 -16.55
C ARG A 287 -16.47 -14.03 -15.69
N ALA A 288 -16.09 -14.10 -14.41
CA ALA A 288 -16.27 -12.98 -13.50
C ALA A 288 -15.06 -12.81 -12.55
N HIS A 289 -14.83 -11.56 -12.14
CA HIS A 289 -13.85 -11.23 -11.10
C HIS A 289 -14.49 -10.42 -9.99
N ILE A 290 -14.07 -10.66 -8.77
CA ILE A 290 -14.35 -9.83 -7.60
C ILE A 290 -13.04 -9.21 -7.14
N LEU A 291 -12.98 -7.87 -7.12
CA LEU A 291 -11.79 -7.12 -6.73
C LEU A 291 -12.10 -6.24 -5.53
N THR A 292 -11.27 -6.32 -4.49
CA THR A 292 -11.33 -5.39 -3.36
C THR A 292 -10.30 -4.26 -3.50
N GLY A 293 -10.64 -3.10 -2.94
CA GLY A 293 -9.74 -1.96 -2.83
C GLY A 293 -9.76 -1.36 -1.42
N ARG A 294 -9.05 -0.25 -1.25
CA ARG A 294 -8.86 0.37 0.08
C ARG A 294 -10.16 0.75 0.78
N GLY A 295 -11.22 1.05 0.03
CA GLY A 295 -12.54 1.34 0.61
C GLY A 295 -13.09 0.19 1.44
N ALA A 296 -12.91 -1.05 0.98
CA ALA A 296 -13.33 -2.26 1.69
C ALA A 296 -12.30 -2.78 2.71
N GLU A 297 -11.03 -2.35 2.63
CA GLU A 297 -9.94 -2.97 3.37
C GLU A 297 -9.44 -2.17 4.57
N GLN A 298 -9.55 -0.83 4.53
CA GLN A 298 -9.03 0.07 5.59
C GLN A 298 -10.06 0.29 6.70
N HIS A 299 -10.43 -0.79 7.38
CA HIS A 299 -11.37 -0.81 8.50
C HIS A 299 -10.82 -1.62 9.67
N SER A 300 -11.32 -1.38 10.88
CA SER A 300 -11.02 -2.18 12.08
C SER A 300 -11.51 -3.63 11.98
N LYS A 301 -12.20 -3.98 10.90
CA LYS A 301 -12.70 -5.31 10.53
C LYS A 301 -12.38 -5.65 9.07
N GLY A 302 -11.35 -5.02 8.51
CA GLY A 302 -11.02 -5.11 7.09
C GLY A 302 -10.69 -6.52 6.63
N ALA A 303 -10.01 -7.32 7.47
CA ALA A 303 -9.72 -8.73 7.17
C ALA A 303 -11.02 -9.54 7.02
N ASP A 304 -12.00 -9.32 7.90
CA ASP A 304 -13.30 -10.00 7.83
C ASP A 304 -14.12 -9.58 6.62
N GLN A 305 -14.08 -8.28 6.26
CA GLN A 305 -14.73 -7.78 5.05
C GLN A 305 -14.19 -8.43 3.79
N VAL A 306 -12.86 -8.48 3.65
CA VAL A 306 -12.23 -9.14 2.49
C VAL A 306 -12.54 -10.64 2.49
N SER A 307 -12.51 -11.30 3.66
CA SER A 307 -12.88 -12.73 3.79
C SER A 307 -14.29 -13.00 3.33
N ALA A 308 -15.26 -12.13 3.63
CA ALA A 308 -16.63 -12.26 3.17
C ALA A 308 -16.77 -12.15 1.64
N TYR A 309 -16.02 -11.24 1.00
CA TYR A 309 -15.95 -11.18 -0.47
C TYR A 309 -15.24 -12.39 -1.08
N ILE A 310 -14.21 -12.93 -0.42
CA ILE A 310 -13.57 -14.19 -0.85
C ILE A 310 -14.59 -15.35 -0.75
N ASN A 311 -15.36 -15.43 0.33
CA ASN A 311 -16.40 -16.44 0.48
C ASN A 311 -17.42 -16.39 -0.66
N LEU A 312 -17.88 -15.20 -1.05
CA LEU A 312 -18.74 -15.03 -2.22
C LEU A 312 -18.05 -15.54 -3.51
N ALA A 313 -16.79 -15.16 -3.72
CA ALA A 313 -16.03 -15.61 -4.91
C ALA A 313 -15.86 -17.14 -4.93
N LEU A 314 -15.59 -17.78 -3.77
CA LEU A 314 -15.50 -19.23 -3.64
C LEU A 314 -16.85 -19.91 -3.86
N ALA A 315 -17.94 -19.35 -3.34
CA ALA A 315 -19.27 -19.90 -3.52
C ALA A 315 -19.71 -19.91 -5.02
N LEU A 316 -19.28 -18.89 -5.77
CA LEU A 316 -19.51 -18.78 -7.22
C LEU A 316 -18.45 -19.53 -8.05
N GLY A 317 -17.48 -20.20 -7.43
CA GLY A 317 -16.44 -20.98 -8.12
C GLY A 317 -15.47 -20.16 -8.94
N LEU A 318 -15.22 -18.89 -8.61
CA LEU A 318 -14.41 -17.98 -9.45
C LEU A 318 -12.90 -18.19 -9.32
N PRO A 319 -12.27 -18.31 -8.10
CA PRO A 319 -10.82 -18.44 -7.97
C PRO A 319 -10.26 -19.71 -8.58
N GLY A 320 -9.08 -19.61 -9.22
CA GLY A 320 -8.42 -20.77 -9.84
C GLY A 320 -9.09 -21.24 -11.13
N ARG A 321 -9.80 -20.37 -11.81
CA ARG A 321 -10.31 -20.56 -13.19
C ARG A 321 -9.70 -19.50 -14.11
N GLU A 322 -9.37 -19.88 -15.32
CA GLU A 322 -8.86 -18.94 -16.31
C GLU A 322 -9.90 -17.88 -16.68
N GLY A 323 -9.53 -16.60 -16.62
CA GLY A 323 -10.41 -15.48 -16.89
C GLY A 323 -11.45 -15.19 -15.81
N SER A 324 -11.34 -15.83 -14.62
CA SER A 324 -12.18 -15.58 -13.45
C SER A 324 -11.32 -15.53 -12.19
N GLY A 325 -11.80 -14.90 -11.11
CA GLY A 325 -11.03 -14.91 -9.87
C GLY A 325 -11.47 -13.90 -8.82
N PHE A 326 -10.69 -13.92 -7.74
CA PHE A 326 -10.69 -12.89 -6.71
C PHE A 326 -9.32 -12.22 -6.66
N GLY A 327 -9.28 -10.91 -6.44
CA GLY A 327 -8.03 -10.18 -6.29
C GLY A 327 -8.17 -8.93 -5.42
N ALA A 328 -7.04 -8.47 -4.88
CA ALA A 328 -6.94 -7.22 -4.13
C ALA A 328 -6.05 -6.22 -4.87
N LEU A 329 -6.56 -5.01 -5.09
CA LEU A 329 -5.85 -3.97 -5.83
C LEU A 329 -4.78 -3.32 -4.96
N THR A 330 -3.54 -3.78 -5.01
CA THR A 330 -2.40 -3.14 -4.34
C THR A 330 -2.26 -1.68 -4.77
N GLY A 331 -2.00 -0.77 -3.83
CA GLY A 331 -1.99 0.67 -4.11
C GLY A 331 -0.62 1.27 -4.37
N GLN A 332 0.36 0.98 -3.51
CA GLN A 332 1.71 1.58 -3.56
C GLN A 332 2.60 0.88 -4.58
N GLY A 333 3.60 1.60 -5.09
CA GLY A 333 4.50 1.20 -6.16
C GLY A 333 5.04 -0.22 -6.05
N ASN A 334 5.78 -0.52 -4.99
CA ASN A 334 6.26 -1.86 -4.67
C ASN A 334 5.54 -2.45 -3.45
N GLY A 335 4.27 -2.12 -3.25
CA GLY A 335 3.48 -2.63 -2.13
C GLY A 335 3.32 -4.15 -2.16
N GLN A 336 3.43 -4.79 -3.33
CA GLN A 336 3.48 -6.24 -3.45
C GLN A 336 4.86 -6.75 -3.00
N GLY A 337 5.95 -6.34 -3.64
CA GLY A 337 7.30 -6.79 -3.29
C GLY A 337 7.70 -6.46 -1.85
N GLY A 338 7.34 -5.29 -1.33
CA GLY A 338 7.62 -4.92 0.07
C GLY A 338 7.10 -5.93 1.10
N ARG A 339 5.96 -6.61 0.81
CA ARG A 339 5.44 -7.69 1.67
C ARG A 339 6.24 -8.97 1.60
N GLU A 340 6.90 -9.22 0.48
CA GLU A 340 7.58 -10.49 0.18
C GLU A 340 9.03 -10.51 0.65
N MET A 341 9.61 -9.33 0.88
CA MET A 341 11.06 -9.15 1.09
C MET A 341 11.50 -9.13 2.56
N GLY A 342 10.57 -9.27 3.51
CA GLY A 342 10.92 -9.40 4.92
C GLY A 342 11.06 -8.09 5.69
N GLN A 343 10.54 -6.96 5.20
CA GLN A 343 10.48 -5.71 5.97
C GLN A 343 9.24 -5.60 6.89
N LYS A 344 8.35 -6.60 6.91
CA LYS A 344 7.21 -6.65 7.83
C LYS A 344 7.62 -7.16 9.22
N ALA A 345 6.86 -6.74 10.23
CA ALA A 345 7.10 -7.08 11.63
C ALA A 345 7.12 -8.60 11.91
N ASP A 346 6.36 -9.38 11.18
CA ASP A 346 6.03 -10.78 11.40
C ASP A 346 6.54 -11.73 10.31
N GLN A 347 7.26 -11.21 9.31
CA GLN A 347 7.65 -12.00 8.12
C GLN A 347 9.13 -11.89 7.76
N LEU A 348 9.64 -12.98 7.22
CA LEU A 348 10.94 -13.14 6.58
C LEU A 348 10.80 -13.18 5.05
N PRO A 349 11.89 -13.05 4.28
CA PRO A 349 11.85 -13.13 2.82
C PRO A 349 11.15 -14.39 2.29
N GLY A 350 10.42 -14.27 1.16
CA GLY A 350 9.68 -15.37 0.54
C GLY A 350 8.33 -15.68 1.20
N TYR A 351 7.73 -14.73 1.91
CA TYR A 351 6.50 -14.94 2.71
C TYR A 351 6.66 -15.99 3.82
N ARG A 352 7.85 -16.13 4.37
CA ARG A 352 8.08 -17.02 5.50
C ARG A 352 7.62 -16.37 6.81
N SER A 353 7.03 -17.16 7.69
CA SER A 353 6.69 -16.69 9.04
C SER A 353 7.94 -16.58 9.90
N LEU A 354 8.07 -15.48 10.65
CA LEU A 354 9.14 -15.30 11.61
C LEU A 354 9.02 -16.24 12.83
N THR A 355 7.84 -16.83 13.05
CA THR A 355 7.57 -17.80 14.13
C THR A 355 7.79 -19.25 13.71
N ASP A 356 8.05 -19.52 12.41
CA ASP A 356 8.33 -20.87 11.91
C ASP A 356 9.83 -21.20 12.10
N PRO A 357 10.19 -22.23 12.89
CA PRO A 357 11.57 -22.60 13.10
C PRO A 357 12.33 -23.00 11.82
N ALA A 358 11.65 -23.65 10.87
CA ALA A 358 12.25 -24.06 9.61
C ALA A 358 12.56 -22.83 8.72
N ALA A 359 11.65 -21.85 8.69
CA ALA A 359 11.86 -20.58 8.01
C ALA A 359 13.03 -19.80 8.61
N ARG A 360 13.13 -19.73 9.95
CA ARG A 360 14.24 -19.08 10.65
C ARG A 360 15.58 -19.76 10.33
N ALA A 361 15.62 -21.08 10.38
CA ALA A 361 16.83 -21.85 10.05
C ALA A 361 17.30 -21.61 8.62
N HIS A 362 16.40 -21.62 7.65
CA HIS A 362 16.72 -21.35 6.25
C HIS A 362 17.30 -19.94 6.05
N ILE A 363 16.66 -18.93 6.63
CA ILE A 363 17.12 -17.54 6.49
C ILE A 363 18.45 -17.31 7.24
N ALA A 364 18.61 -17.91 8.39
CA ALA A 364 19.87 -17.85 9.15
C ALA A 364 21.04 -18.47 8.36
N ASP A 365 20.82 -19.60 7.70
CA ASP A 365 21.82 -20.23 6.81
C ASP A 365 22.20 -19.29 5.66
N VAL A 366 21.24 -18.70 4.96
CA VAL A 366 21.48 -17.74 3.88
C VAL A 366 22.25 -16.50 4.34
N TRP A 367 21.97 -16.01 5.55
CA TRP A 367 22.60 -14.83 6.14
C TRP A 367 23.93 -15.15 6.85
N GLY A 368 24.27 -16.43 7.00
CA GLY A 368 25.50 -16.88 7.67
C GLY A 368 25.51 -16.61 9.17
N VAL A 369 24.37 -16.76 9.86
CA VAL A 369 24.20 -16.50 11.30
C VAL A 369 23.48 -17.66 11.99
N SER A 370 23.48 -17.68 13.35
CA SER A 370 22.63 -18.61 14.09
C SER A 370 21.16 -18.19 14.03
N ALA A 371 20.23 -19.14 13.92
CA ALA A 371 18.79 -18.87 13.94
C ALA A 371 18.33 -18.21 15.26
N ASP A 372 19.02 -18.46 16.36
CA ASP A 372 18.71 -17.88 17.66
C ASP A 372 19.01 -16.38 17.75
N THR A 373 19.87 -15.86 16.85
CA THR A 373 20.16 -14.41 16.79
C THR A 373 19.04 -13.60 16.14
N LEU A 374 18.13 -14.24 15.43
CA LEU A 374 17.01 -13.55 14.80
C LEU A 374 15.99 -13.15 15.88
N PRO A 375 15.57 -11.87 15.96
CA PRO A 375 14.51 -11.47 16.89
C PRO A 375 13.17 -12.10 16.54
N GLY A 376 12.23 -12.06 17.47
CA GLY A 376 10.85 -12.44 17.25
C GLY A 376 10.03 -11.39 16.45
N PRO A 377 8.71 -11.59 16.29
CA PRO A 377 7.80 -10.59 15.71
C PRO A 377 7.76 -9.31 16.57
N GLY A 378 7.71 -8.16 15.90
CA GLY A 378 7.57 -6.85 16.52
C GLY A 378 6.16 -6.28 16.44
N ARG A 379 6.03 -4.98 16.77
CA ARG A 379 4.76 -4.22 16.67
C ARG A 379 4.40 -3.94 15.22
N SER A 380 3.07 -3.89 14.93
CA SER A 380 2.59 -3.37 13.65
C SER A 380 2.89 -1.87 13.52
N ALA A 381 2.89 -1.35 12.29
CA ALA A 381 3.33 0.02 12.03
C ALA A 381 2.65 1.10 12.88
N TYR A 382 1.32 1.00 13.14
CA TYR A 382 0.67 2.00 13.98
C TYR A 382 0.96 1.78 15.48
N GLU A 383 0.97 0.54 15.93
CA GLU A 383 1.38 0.22 17.32
C GLU A 383 2.82 0.67 17.59
N LEU A 384 3.70 0.49 16.61
CA LEU A 384 5.08 0.96 16.68
C LEU A 384 5.13 2.50 16.79
N LEU A 385 4.42 3.22 15.92
CA LEU A 385 4.38 4.69 15.94
C LEU A 385 3.75 5.26 17.23
N ASP A 386 2.71 4.62 17.77
CA ASP A 386 2.08 5.07 19.01
C ASP A 386 2.94 4.78 20.25
N ALA A 387 3.80 3.77 20.18
CA ALA A 387 4.73 3.41 21.24
C ALA A 387 6.02 4.26 21.28
N LEU A 388 6.37 5.01 20.23
CA LEU A 388 7.60 5.80 20.15
C LEU A 388 7.72 6.79 21.33
N GLY A 389 8.91 6.89 21.92
CA GLY A 389 9.21 7.82 23.01
C GLY A 389 8.45 7.54 24.30
N THR A 390 7.80 6.37 24.45
CA THR A 390 7.20 5.93 25.71
C THR A 390 8.21 5.13 26.55
N GLU A 391 7.92 4.94 27.83
CA GLU A 391 8.78 4.19 28.76
C GLU A 391 9.19 2.80 28.24
N ASN A 392 8.24 2.08 27.61
CA ASN A 392 8.47 0.73 27.06
C ASN A 392 8.48 0.70 25.52
N GLY A 393 8.66 1.85 24.89
CA GLY A 393 8.67 2.01 23.44
C GLY A 393 10.05 2.33 22.87
N PRO A 394 10.17 2.31 21.53
CA PRO A 394 11.42 2.71 20.90
C PRO A 394 11.77 4.18 21.18
N ARG A 395 13.07 4.42 21.37
CA ARG A 395 13.68 5.72 21.62
C ARG A 395 14.30 6.30 20.35
N ALA A 396 14.60 5.44 19.37
CA ALA A 396 15.10 5.84 18.07
C ALA A 396 14.23 5.26 16.94
N LEU A 397 14.09 6.02 15.84
CA LEU A 397 13.42 5.56 14.64
C LEU A 397 14.24 5.91 13.39
N ILE A 398 14.43 4.92 12.52
CA ILE A 398 14.99 5.09 11.18
C ILE A 398 13.86 4.94 10.16
N VAL A 399 13.59 5.97 9.35
CA VAL A 399 12.52 6.00 8.34
C VAL A 399 13.13 6.04 6.95
N LEU A 400 12.73 5.11 6.08
CA LEU A 400 13.13 5.06 4.68
C LEU A 400 11.93 5.11 3.75
N GLY A 401 11.82 6.16 2.93
CA GLY A 401 10.85 6.25 1.84
C GLY A 401 9.38 6.29 2.26
N CYS A 402 9.05 6.82 3.44
CA CYS A 402 7.69 7.07 3.87
C CYS A 402 7.56 8.34 4.73
N ASN A 403 6.33 8.85 4.88
CA ASN A 403 6.04 10.12 5.56
C ASN A 403 4.92 9.92 6.61
N PRO A 404 5.24 9.25 7.75
CA PRO A 404 4.25 8.92 8.79
C PRO A 404 3.61 10.15 9.44
N ALA A 405 4.28 11.29 9.52
CA ALA A 405 3.70 12.53 10.05
C ALA A 405 2.44 12.99 9.29
N VAL A 406 2.27 12.57 8.02
CA VAL A 406 1.06 12.87 7.22
C VAL A 406 0.21 11.63 7.03
N SER A 407 0.81 10.45 6.82
CA SER A 407 0.10 9.25 6.34
C SER A 407 -0.50 8.37 7.44
N ALA A 408 -0.04 8.50 8.69
CA ALA A 408 -0.56 7.71 9.79
C ALA A 408 -1.85 8.33 10.38
N PRO A 409 -2.79 7.51 10.90
CA PRO A 409 -4.01 8.03 11.54
C PRO A 409 -3.66 8.78 12.83
N ARG A 410 -4.57 9.65 13.28
CA ARG A 410 -4.36 10.50 14.46
C ARG A 410 -2.99 11.19 14.41
N SER A 411 -2.72 11.86 13.29
CA SER A 411 -1.38 12.35 12.95
C SER A 411 -0.79 13.36 13.96
N THR A 412 -1.60 14.10 14.71
CA THR A 412 -1.12 14.93 15.83
C THR A 412 -0.35 14.08 16.83
N ARG A 413 -0.94 12.96 17.26
CA ARG A 413 -0.30 12.03 18.20
C ARG A 413 1.00 11.44 17.63
N VAL A 414 1.00 11.11 16.33
CA VAL A 414 2.20 10.57 15.68
C VAL A 414 3.32 11.62 15.64
N VAL A 415 3.01 12.88 15.35
CA VAL A 415 3.99 13.99 15.40
C VAL A 415 4.54 14.18 16.81
N GLU A 416 3.68 14.16 17.84
CA GLU A 416 4.10 14.21 19.25
C GLU A 416 5.07 13.04 19.60
N ARG A 417 4.77 11.84 19.10
CA ARG A 417 5.60 10.67 19.32
C ARG A 417 6.95 10.75 18.60
N LEU A 418 6.97 11.25 17.38
CA LEU A 418 8.20 11.49 16.63
C LEU A 418 9.09 12.53 17.33
N ALA A 419 8.47 13.60 17.85
CA ALA A 419 9.19 14.64 18.60
C ALA A 419 9.70 14.19 19.98
N ALA A 420 9.17 13.10 20.55
CA ALA A 420 9.59 12.53 21.82
C ALA A 420 10.75 11.52 21.71
N LEU A 421 11.26 11.28 20.50
CA LEU A 421 12.40 10.39 20.27
C LEU A 421 13.72 11.05 20.66
N ASP A 422 14.67 10.24 21.11
CA ASP A 422 16.05 10.65 21.33
C ASP A 422 16.80 10.77 19.98
N LEU A 423 16.37 10.01 18.97
CA LEU A 423 16.94 10.04 17.61
C LEU A 423 15.89 9.72 16.55
N LEU A 424 15.65 10.65 15.62
CA LEU A 424 14.88 10.42 14.41
C LEU A 424 15.78 10.59 13.19
N VAL A 425 15.93 9.51 12.40
CA VAL A 425 16.69 9.50 11.14
C VAL A 425 15.74 9.30 9.98
N VAL A 426 15.80 10.17 8.97
CA VAL A 426 14.93 10.07 7.79
C VAL A 426 15.77 10.05 6.52
N ALA A 427 15.65 8.98 5.73
CA ALA A 427 16.18 8.90 4.37
C ALA A 427 15.07 9.26 3.37
N ASP A 428 15.21 10.38 2.68
CA ASP A 428 14.20 10.90 1.76
C ASP A 428 14.85 11.62 0.57
N ILE A 429 14.04 11.93 -0.42
CA ILE A 429 14.45 12.66 -1.62
C ILE A 429 14.15 14.16 -1.52
N VAL A 430 13.22 14.55 -0.67
CA VAL A 430 12.76 15.92 -0.42
C VAL A 430 12.54 16.14 1.07
N PRO A 431 12.53 17.38 1.59
CA PRO A 431 12.22 17.67 2.98
C PRO A 431 10.72 17.46 3.26
N SER A 432 10.32 16.17 3.38
CA SER A 432 8.98 15.80 3.78
C SER A 432 8.67 16.26 5.21
N GLU A 433 7.39 16.27 5.60
CA GLU A 433 6.96 16.67 6.94
C GLU A 433 7.61 15.82 8.05
N THR A 434 7.89 14.54 7.75
CA THR A 434 8.67 13.70 8.69
C THR A 434 10.14 14.06 8.70
N ALA A 435 10.73 14.36 7.53
CA ALA A 435 12.14 14.78 7.43
C ALA A 435 12.40 16.10 8.16
N GLN A 436 11.44 17.02 8.16
CA GLN A 436 11.55 18.28 8.90
C GLN A 436 11.60 18.10 10.42
N LEU A 437 11.09 16.98 10.95
CA LEU A 437 11.16 16.64 12.37
C LEU A 437 12.44 15.90 12.75
N ALA A 438 13.22 15.41 11.78
CA ALA A 438 14.35 14.51 12.00
C ALA A 438 15.57 15.22 12.62
N ASP A 439 16.37 14.45 13.36
CA ASP A 439 17.71 14.86 13.85
C ASP A 439 18.76 14.72 12.76
N VAL A 440 18.58 13.72 11.88
CA VAL A 440 19.46 13.47 10.73
C VAL A 440 18.60 13.16 9.49
N VAL A 441 18.84 13.89 8.41
CA VAL A 441 18.20 13.66 7.11
C VAL A 441 19.26 13.20 6.11
N LEU A 442 19.02 12.07 5.46
CA LEU A 442 19.96 11.46 4.52
C LEU A 442 19.38 11.51 3.10
N PRO A 443 20.05 12.21 2.15
CA PRO A 443 19.58 12.34 0.77
C PRO A 443 19.73 11.01 0.03
N VAL A 444 18.60 10.49 -0.52
CA VAL A 444 18.61 9.22 -1.26
C VAL A 444 18.23 9.40 -2.72
N THR A 445 18.53 8.37 -3.52
CA THR A 445 18.27 8.33 -4.97
C THR A 445 16.79 8.22 -5.29
N GLN A 446 16.40 8.81 -6.43
CA GLN A 446 15.08 8.65 -7.05
C GLN A 446 15.09 7.50 -8.08
N TRP A 447 13.91 7.14 -8.54
CA TRP A 447 13.65 6.04 -9.47
C TRP A 447 14.44 6.06 -10.79
N ALA A 448 14.80 7.23 -11.33
CA ALA A 448 15.61 7.37 -12.54
C ALA A 448 17.13 7.36 -12.26
N GLU A 449 17.52 7.49 -10.98
CA GLU A 449 18.89 7.62 -10.49
C GLU A 449 19.44 6.31 -9.91
N GLU A 450 18.67 5.23 -9.99
CA GLU A 450 19.02 3.94 -9.39
C GLU A 450 18.55 2.75 -10.23
N GLU A 451 19.12 1.59 -9.97
CA GLU A 451 18.63 0.32 -10.50
C GLU A 451 18.16 -0.63 -9.39
N GLY A 452 17.46 -1.67 -9.80
CA GLY A 452 16.92 -2.69 -8.92
C GLY A 452 15.76 -3.43 -9.57
N THR A 453 14.94 -4.04 -8.72
CA THR A 453 13.69 -4.69 -9.14
C THR A 453 12.51 -4.23 -8.30
N ILE A 454 11.33 -4.33 -8.86
CA ILE A 454 10.06 -4.16 -8.16
C ILE A 454 9.09 -5.26 -8.55
N THR A 455 8.07 -5.48 -7.73
CA THR A 455 6.99 -6.43 -8.03
C THR A 455 5.67 -5.67 -8.13
N ASN A 456 5.02 -5.71 -9.30
CA ASN A 456 3.75 -5.04 -9.52
C ASN A 456 2.57 -5.80 -8.89
N LEU A 457 1.34 -5.26 -9.02
CA LEU A 457 0.15 -5.83 -8.37
C LEU A 457 -0.25 -7.23 -8.84
N GLU A 458 0.24 -7.69 -10.01
CA GLU A 458 -0.03 -9.05 -10.53
C GLU A 458 1.11 -10.04 -10.22
N GLY A 459 2.08 -9.64 -9.36
CA GLY A 459 3.22 -10.49 -9.00
C GLY A 459 4.30 -10.57 -10.09
N ARG A 460 4.26 -9.72 -11.10
CA ARG A 460 5.29 -9.60 -12.14
C ARG A 460 6.48 -8.83 -11.59
N VAL A 461 7.67 -9.37 -11.75
CA VAL A 461 8.92 -8.73 -11.36
C VAL A 461 9.46 -7.91 -12.53
N LEU A 462 9.75 -6.63 -12.28
CA LEU A 462 10.18 -5.66 -13.27
C LEU A 462 11.56 -5.10 -12.93
N ARG A 463 12.37 -4.83 -13.96
CA ARG A 463 13.63 -4.12 -13.80
C ARG A 463 13.41 -2.61 -13.70
N ARG A 464 13.95 -2.00 -12.65
CA ARG A 464 14.24 -0.56 -12.60
C ARG A 464 15.63 -0.35 -13.15
N ARG A 465 15.79 0.48 -14.18
CA ARG A 465 17.06 0.78 -14.80
C ARG A 465 17.44 2.23 -14.58
N GLN A 466 18.65 2.43 -14.11
CA GLN A 466 19.23 3.75 -13.91
C GLN A 466 19.45 4.44 -15.26
N LEU A 467 18.97 5.68 -15.39
CA LEU A 467 19.23 6.57 -16.52
C LEU A 467 20.29 7.63 -16.16
N LEU A 468 20.19 8.21 -14.97
CA LEU A 468 20.94 9.36 -14.51
C LEU A 468 21.86 9.00 -13.33
N ASP A 469 22.93 9.76 -13.19
CA ASP A 469 23.70 9.76 -11.95
C ASP A 469 22.94 10.53 -10.85
N PRO A 470 23.09 10.13 -9.58
CA PRO A 470 22.49 10.84 -8.47
C PRO A 470 22.96 12.29 -8.39
N PRO A 471 22.10 13.28 -8.07
CA PRO A 471 22.50 14.66 -7.92
C PRO A 471 23.20 14.91 -6.58
N GLY A 472 24.13 15.89 -6.57
CA GLY A 472 24.84 16.25 -5.35
C GLY A 472 25.56 15.09 -4.71
N GLU A 473 25.33 14.88 -3.43
CA GLU A 473 25.86 13.76 -2.65
C GLU A 473 24.82 12.66 -2.36
N ALA A 474 23.65 12.66 -3.04
CA ALA A 474 22.63 11.65 -2.82
C ALA A 474 23.15 10.23 -3.09
N ARG A 475 22.82 9.29 -2.20
CA ARG A 475 23.28 7.89 -2.27
C ARG A 475 22.08 6.94 -2.27
N SER A 476 22.23 5.77 -2.87
CA SER A 476 21.21 4.72 -2.72
C SER A 476 21.04 4.32 -1.25
N ASP A 477 19.82 3.98 -0.85
CA ASP A 477 19.53 3.45 0.50
C ASP A 477 20.42 2.23 0.84
N LEU A 478 20.87 1.47 -0.17
CA LEU A 478 21.82 0.36 0.06
C LEU A 478 23.15 0.84 0.61
N HIS A 479 23.65 2.00 0.17
CA HIS A 479 24.87 2.61 0.72
C HIS A 479 24.64 3.17 2.13
N VAL A 480 23.45 3.72 2.39
CA VAL A 480 23.07 4.17 3.74
C VAL A 480 23.08 3.00 4.71
N LEU A 481 22.40 1.89 4.35
CA LEU A 481 22.34 0.69 5.17
C LEU A 481 23.73 0.05 5.41
N GLN A 482 24.57 -0.04 4.36
CA GLN A 482 25.95 -0.52 4.52
C GLN A 482 26.75 0.38 5.47
N GLY A 483 26.68 1.71 5.23
CA GLY A 483 27.43 2.69 6.04
C GLY A 483 27.08 2.64 7.51
N LEU A 484 25.80 2.51 7.84
CA LEU A 484 25.33 2.34 9.23
C LEU A 484 25.70 0.96 9.78
N ALA A 485 25.46 -0.12 9.04
CA ALA A 485 25.77 -1.49 9.49
C ALA A 485 27.25 -1.66 9.83
N THR A 486 28.14 -1.15 8.97
CA THR A 486 29.61 -1.19 9.20
C THR A 486 29.98 -0.44 10.48
N ARG A 487 29.43 0.75 10.70
CA ARG A 487 29.68 1.55 11.92
C ARG A 487 29.12 0.90 13.19
N LEU A 488 28.08 0.10 13.05
CA LEU A 488 27.52 -0.70 14.15
C LEU A 488 28.24 -2.02 14.39
N GLY A 489 29.35 -2.28 13.66
CA GLY A 489 30.19 -3.46 13.83
C GLY A 489 29.78 -4.68 12.98
N ALA A 490 28.80 -4.54 12.09
CA ALA A 490 28.45 -5.63 11.20
C ALA A 490 29.47 -5.77 10.04
N PRO A 491 29.77 -7.00 9.57
CA PRO A 491 30.66 -7.20 8.43
C PRO A 491 30.13 -6.50 7.18
N THR A 492 30.94 -5.64 6.56
CA THR A 492 30.57 -4.89 5.34
C THR A 492 30.11 -5.80 4.20
N ALA A 493 30.69 -6.98 4.09
CA ALA A 493 30.33 -7.97 3.06
C ALA A 493 28.87 -8.47 3.18
N HIS A 494 28.24 -8.37 4.35
CA HIS A 494 26.84 -8.75 4.56
C HIS A 494 25.84 -7.71 4.01
N TYR A 495 26.32 -6.51 3.66
CA TYR A 495 25.50 -5.39 3.19
C TYR A 495 26.02 -4.84 1.86
N PRO A 496 25.94 -5.62 0.76
CA PRO A 496 26.43 -5.16 -0.54
C PRO A 496 25.61 -3.97 -1.04
N THR A 497 26.28 -3.01 -1.68
CA THR A 497 25.63 -1.81 -2.26
C THR A 497 25.20 -1.96 -3.72
N ARG A 498 25.67 -3.03 -4.38
CA ARG A 498 25.30 -3.35 -5.75
C ARG A 498 23.98 -4.12 -5.76
N PRO A 499 22.87 -3.57 -6.34
CA PRO A 499 21.55 -4.18 -6.29
C PRO A 499 21.52 -5.63 -6.75
N ARG A 500 22.28 -5.96 -7.79
CA ARG A 500 22.40 -7.33 -8.29
C ARG A 500 22.88 -8.33 -7.22
N LEU A 501 23.88 -7.96 -6.41
CA LEU A 501 24.39 -8.85 -5.35
C LEU A 501 23.36 -9.05 -4.24
N VAL A 502 22.60 -8.01 -3.91
CA VAL A 502 21.49 -8.11 -2.96
C VAL A 502 20.41 -9.02 -3.53
N PHE A 503 20.08 -8.89 -4.82
CA PHE A 503 19.06 -9.72 -5.46
C PHE A 503 19.48 -11.20 -5.53
N GLU A 504 20.75 -11.51 -5.76
CA GLU A 504 21.26 -12.89 -5.72
C GLU A 504 21.13 -13.52 -4.31
N GLU A 505 21.33 -12.75 -3.25
CA GLU A 505 21.07 -13.23 -1.89
C GLU A 505 19.57 -13.40 -1.64
N LEU A 506 18.75 -12.43 -2.06
CA LEU A 506 17.29 -12.50 -2.00
C LEU A 506 16.72 -13.76 -2.70
N ARG A 507 17.23 -14.10 -3.87
CA ARG A 507 16.85 -15.32 -4.60
C ARG A 507 17.04 -16.57 -3.72
N ARG A 508 18.21 -16.69 -3.08
CA ARG A 508 18.49 -17.81 -2.14
C ARG A 508 17.55 -17.75 -0.91
N ALA A 509 17.35 -16.57 -0.35
CA ALA A 509 16.49 -16.38 0.83
C ALA A 509 15.02 -16.72 0.55
N SER A 510 14.53 -16.46 -0.66
CA SER A 510 13.14 -16.75 -1.04
C SER A 510 12.92 -18.20 -1.52
N ARG A 511 13.99 -18.94 -1.86
CA ARG A 511 13.92 -20.30 -2.40
C ARG A 511 13.06 -21.23 -1.56
N GLY A 512 12.05 -21.87 -2.18
CA GLY A 512 11.10 -22.74 -1.50
C GLY A 512 10.10 -22.04 -0.60
N GLY A 513 10.09 -20.70 -0.56
CA GLY A 513 9.03 -19.93 0.06
C GLY A 513 7.81 -19.80 -0.84
N LYS A 514 6.71 -19.28 -0.29
CA LYS A 514 5.47 -19.06 -1.07
C LYS A 514 5.70 -18.05 -2.21
N ALA A 515 6.48 -17.00 -1.95
CA ALA A 515 6.97 -16.08 -2.97
C ALA A 515 8.40 -16.46 -3.35
N ASP A 516 8.55 -17.49 -4.16
CA ASP A 516 9.84 -18.00 -4.60
C ASP A 516 10.35 -17.21 -5.82
N TYR A 517 11.47 -16.51 -5.63
CA TYR A 517 12.17 -15.73 -6.66
C TYR A 517 13.42 -16.45 -7.20
N SER A 518 13.72 -17.67 -6.75
CA SER A 518 15.03 -18.29 -6.98
C SER A 518 15.36 -18.50 -8.46
N GLY A 519 14.37 -18.71 -9.32
CA GLY A 519 14.54 -18.82 -10.77
C GLY A 519 14.47 -17.49 -11.53
N ILE A 520 14.24 -16.36 -10.86
CA ILE A 520 14.23 -15.02 -11.48
C ILE A 520 15.65 -14.46 -11.39
N THR A 521 16.23 -14.07 -12.52
CA THR A 521 17.56 -13.44 -12.57
C THR A 521 17.50 -12.11 -13.32
N TYR A 522 18.47 -11.25 -13.06
CA TYR A 522 18.60 -9.98 -13.79
C TYR A 522 18.74 -10.24 -15.29
N GLU A 523 19.50 -11.26 -15.71
CA GLU A 523 19.68 -11.62 -17.12
C GLU A 523 18.36 -11.96 -17.79
N ARG A 524 17.52 -12.77 -17.15
CA ARG A 524 16.20 -13.14 -17.68
C ARG A 524 15.28 -11.94 -17.81
N LEU A 525 15.27 -11.09 -16.77
CA LEU A 525 14.49 -9.84 -16.78
C LEU A 525 15.02 -8.85 -17.84
N ASP A 526 16.34 -8.76 -18.02
CA ASP A 526 16.97 -7.90 -19.03
C ASP A 526 16.78 -8.43 -20.46
N ALA A 527 16.61 -9.74 -20.63
CA ALA A 527 16.17 -10.37 -21.87
C ALA A 527 14.69 -10.12 -22.19
N GLY A 528 13.93 -9.50 -21.28
CA GLY A 528 12.52 -9.14 -21.48
C GLY A 528 11.52 -10.22 -21.07
N GLU A 529 11.96 -11.28 -20.35
CA GLU A 529 11.05 -12.31 -19.88
C GLU A 529 10.01 -11.74 -18.88
N ALA A 530 8.76 -12.18 -19.04
CA ALA A 530 7.64 -11.75 -18.21
C ALA A 530 7.48 -12.67 -16.99
N LEU A 531 8.37 -12.54 -16.00
CA LEU A 531 8.44 -13.45 -14.87
C LEU A 531 7.53 -13.01 -13.72
N HIS A 532 6.71 -13.96 -13.27
CA HIS A 532 5.84 -13.82 -12.09
C HIS A 532 6.23 -14.86 -11.04
N TRP A 533 6.30 -14.45 -9.79
CA TRP A 533 6.53 -15.42 -8.73
C TRP A 533 5.24 -16.25 -8.42
N PRO A 534 5.34 -17.48 -7.88
CA PRO A 534 6.54 -18.24 -7.67
C PRO A 534 7.22 -18.63 -9.00
N CYS A 535 8.54 -18.50 -9.01
CA CYS A 535 9.38 -18.89 -10.14
C CYS A 535 10.61 -19.60 -9.56
N PRO A 536 10.48 -20.88 -9.20
CA PRO A 536 11.55 -21.64 -8.58
C PRO A 536 12.72 -21.86 -9.55
N GLU A 537 13.92 -21.96 -9.00
CA GLU A 537 15.09 -22.40 -9.75
C GLU A 537 14.90 -23.84 -10.19
N PRO A 538 15.12 -24.16 -11.47
CA PRO A 538 14.96 -25.52 -11.97
C PRO A 538 16.03 -26.46 -11.39
N SER A 539 15.78 -27.78 -11.41
CA SER A 539 16.83 -28.77 -11.25
C SER A 539 17.82 -28.69 -12.41
N ALA A 540 19.04 -29.25 -12.24
CA ALA A 540 20.14 -29.09 -13.18
C ALA A 540 19.78 -29.45 -14.63
N ASP A 541 18.91 -30.43 -14.84
CA ASP A 541 18.51 -30.93 -16.15
C ASP A 541 17.16 -30.42 -16.66
N ALA A 542 16.49 -29.57 -15.89
CA ALA A 542 15.16 -29.03 -16.25
C ALA A 542 15.29 -27.65 -16.94
N PRO A 543 14.38 -27.32 -17.87
CA PRO A 543 14.35 -25.98 -18.47
C PRO A 543 14.01 -24.94 -17.42
N PRO A 544 14.38 -23.66 -17.65
CA PRO A 544 14.03 -22.56 -16.76
C PRO A 544 12.51 -22.49 -16.53
N HIS A 545 12.11 -22.30 -15.27
CA HIS A 545 10.69 -22.13 -14.93
C HIS A 545 10.14 -20.85 -15.56
N PRO A 546 8.99 -20.88 -16.28
CA PRO A 546 8.47 -19.72 -17.02
C PRO A 546 7.84 -18.64 -16.12
N GLY A 547 7.85 -18.83 -14.81
CA GLY A 547 7.06 -18.06 -13.86
C GLY A 547 5.64 -18.57 -13.76
N THR A 548 4.86 -18.00 -12.81
CA THR A 548 3.48 -18.41 -12.54
C THR A 548 2.54 -17.22 -12.69
N PRO A 549 2.14 -16.84 -13.91
CA PRO A 549 1.26 -15.67 -14.10
C PRO A 549 -0.13 -15.86 -13.47
N ARG A 550 -0.66 -17.11 -13.42
CA ARG A 550 -1.94 -17.43 -12.78
C ARG A 550 -1.71 -18.43 -11.66
N LEU A 551 -2.10 -18.06 -10.43
CA LEU A 551 -2.13 -18.95 -9.27
C LEU A 551 -3.42 -19.76 -9.25
N PHE A 552 -3.38 -20.88 -8.55
CA PHE A 552 -4.53 -21.69 -8.14
C PHE A 552 -5.24 -22.46 -9.27
N LEU A 553 -4.71 -22.50 -10.49
CA LEU A 553 -5.33 -23.30 -11.57
C LEU A 553 -5.45 -24.76 -11.17
N ASP A 554 -4.38 -25.36 -10.64
CA ASP A 554 -4.34 -26.76 -10.23
C ASP A 554 -4.75 -26.94 -8.77
N SER A 555 -4.12 -26.20 -7.84
CA SER A 555 -4.34 -26.30 -6.39
C SER A 555 -4.11 -24.96 -5.71
N PHE A 556 -4.72 -24.78 -4.53
CA PHE A 556 -4.46 -23.66 -3.64
C PHE A 556 -3.20 -23.92 -2.79
N ALA A 557 -2.60 -22.86 -2.23
CA ALA A 557 -1.31 -22.91 -1.54
C ALA A 557 -1.42 -23.41 -0.07
N HIS A 558 -2.44 -24.20 0.24
CA HIS A 558 -2.57 -24.97 1.47
C HIS A 558 -2.03 -26.39 1.29
N PRO A 559 -1.60 -27.08 2.36
CA PRO A 559 -1.05 -28.44 2.26
C PRO A 559 -1.97 -29.47 1.59
N ASP A 560 -3.29 -29.31 1.72
CA ASP A 560 -4.30 -30.16 1.10
C ASP A 560 -4.77 -29.67 -0.28
N GLY A 561 -4.18 -28.56 -0.80
CA GLY A 561 -4.50 -27.99 -2.09
C GLY A 561 -5.88 -27.31 -2.19
N ARG A 562 -6.60 -27.14 -1.07
CA ARG A 562 -7.98 -26.62 -1.04
C ARG A 562 -8.03 -25.20 -0.49
N ALA A 563 -8.91 -24.36 -1.04
CA ALA A 563 -9.23 -23.06 -0.46
C ALA A 563 -10.09 -23.19 0.80
N ARG A 564 -10.06 -22.18 1.65
CA ARG A 564 -10.82 -22.13 2.90
C ARG A 564 -11.93 -21.08 2.80
N PHE A 565 -13.17 -21.48 3.05
CA PHE A 565 -14.19 -20.56 3.48
C PHE A 565 -13.88 -20.12 4.91
N LEU A 566 -14.04 -18.83 5.17
CA LEU A 566 -13.70 -18.22 6.46
C LEU A 566 -14.97 -17.77 7.15
N PRO A 567 -15.34 -18.35 8.32
CA PRO A 567 -16.46 -17.86 9.09
C PRO A 567 -16.15 -16.47 9.63
N VAL A 568 -17.05 -15.51 9.39
CA VAL A 568 -16.89 -14.12 9.82
C VAL A 568 -18.20 -13.56 10.38
N ASP A 569 -18.10 -12.88 11.52
CA ASP A 569 -19.23 -12.23 12.17
C ASP A 569 -19.24 -10.75 11.86
N HIS A 570 -20.44 -10.23 11.58
CA HIS A 570 -20.62 -8.78 11.47
C HIS A 570 -20.40 -8.11 12.82
N ARG A 571 -19.65 -7.01 12.79
CA ARG A 571 -19.56 -6.05 13.89
C ARG A 571 -19.66 -4.63 13.31
N PRO A 572 -20.18 -3.66 14.07
CA PRO A 572 -20.26 -2.27 13.62
C PRO A 572 -18.85 -1.68 13.38
N ALA A 573 -18.76 -0.51 12.79
CA ALA A 573 -17.55 0.30 12.78
C ALA A 573 -17.14 0.67 14.22
N ALA A 574 -15.87 1.02 14.42
CA ALA A 574 -15.39 1.41 15.75
C ALA A 574 -16.03 2.71 16.25
N GLU A 575 -16.55 3.53 15.35
CA GLU A 575 -17.30 4.75 15.66
C GLU A 575 -18.63 4.75 14.91
N THR A 576 -19.66 5.25 15.58
CA THR A 576 -21.00 5.48 15.02
C THR A 576 -21.40 6.94 15.24
N PRO A 577 -22.13 7.57 14.29
CA PRO A 577 -22.61 8.94 14.45
C PRO A 577 -23.41 9.12 15.72
N ASP A 578 -23.28 10.29 16.34
CA ASP A 578 -24.00 10.75 17.52
C ASP A 578 -24.51 12.19 17.32
N ALA A 579 -25.06 12.79 18.37
CA ALA A 579 -25.59 14.14 18.31
C ALA A 579 -24.50 15.21 18.09
N ASP A 580 -23.28 14.98 18.62
CA ASP A 580 -22.15 15.91 18.52
C ASP A 580 -21.40 15.76 17.21
N HIS A 581 -21.37 14.54 16.63
CA HIS A 581 -20.70 14.20 15.38
C HIS A 581 -21.65 13.39 14.47
N PRO A 582 -22.60 14.05 13.80
CA PRO A 582 -23.70 13.37 13.11
C PRO A 582 -23.34 12.81 11.73
N LEU A 583 -22.14 13.07 11.24
CA LEU A 583 -21.69 12.68 9.90
C LEU A 583 -20.54 11.67 9.96
N ILE A 584 -20.42 10.88 8.92
CA ILE A 584 -19.24 10.02 8.70
C ILE A 584 -18.34 10.66 7.66
N ALA A 585 -17.08 10.91 8.04
CA ALA A 585 -16.02 11.22 7.09
C ALA A 585 -15.38 9.94 6.56
N THR A 586 -15.33 9.79 5.26
CA THR A 586 -14.53 8.78 4.57
C THR A 586 -13.39 9.44 3.81
N THR A 587 -12.22 8.80 3.82
CA THR A 587 -11.04 9.35 3.16
C THR A 587 -10.76 8.63 1.84
N GLY A 588 -10.08 9.30 0.90
CA GLY A 588 -9.73 8.68 -0.37
C GLY A 588 -8.64 9.38 -1.12
N ARG A 589 -8.45 8.94 -2.37
CA ARG A 589 -7.45 9.47 -3.30
C ARG A 589 -8.11 10.32 -4.37
N VAL A 590 -7.33 11.26 -4.89
CA VAL A 590 -7.69 12.04 -6.09
C VAL A 590 -6.65 11.81 -7.19
N LEU A 591 -7.07 12.01 -8.42
CA LEU A 591 -6.26 11.70 -9.61
C LEU A 591 -4.90 12.39 -9.61
N ALA A 592 -4.85 13.67 -9.24
CA ALA A 592 -3.64 14.49 -9.32
C ALA A 592 -2.61 14.22 -8.22
N GLN A 593 -3.00 13.59 -7.10
CA GLN A 593 -2.12 13.41 -5.96
C GLN A 593 -1.76 11.94 -5.72
N TYR A 594 -0.63 11.69 -5.02
CA TYR A 594 -0.17 10.34 -4.68
C TYR A 594 0.30 10.25 -3.23
N GLN A 595 -0.25 9.28 -2.48
CA GLN A 595 0.07 9.01 -1.07
C GLN A 595 0.00 10.28 -0.21
N SER A 596 1.04 10.61 0.58
CA SER A 596 1.09 11.83 1.40
C SER A 596 1.18 13.15 0.59
N GLY A 597 1.25 13.07 -0.73
CA GLY A 597 1.43 14.24 -1.60
C GLY A 597 2.83 14.84 -1.60
N ALA A 598 3.76 14.36 -0.78
CA ALA A 598 5.11 14.92 -0.66
C ALA A 598 5.82 15.07 -2.01
N GLN A 599 5.65 14.11 -2.93
CA GLN A 599 6.20 14.20 -4.28
C GLN A 599 5.30 15.01 -5.23
N THR A 600 4.01 14.72 -5.26
CA THR A 600 3.09 15.27 -6.27
C THR A 600 2.75 16.73 -6.06
N ARG A 601 2.77 17.23 -4.82
CA ARG A 601 2.64 18.67 -4.52
C ARG A 601 3.85 19.52 -5.01
N ARG A 602 4.97 18.86 -5.37
CA ARG A 602 6.17 19.49 -5.97
C ARG A 602 6.17 19.47 -7.50
N VAL A 603 5.14 18.91 -8.10
CA VAL A 603 4.93 18.89 -9.55
C VAL A 603 3.86 19.93 -9.89
N PRO A 604 4.22 21.06 -10.53
CA PRO A 604 3.32 22.21 -10.70
C PRO A 604 1.99 21.86 -11.38
N GLU A 605 1.99 20.97 -12.37
CA GLU A 605 0.78 20.56 -13.08
C GLU A 605 -0.17 19.77 -12.19
N LEU A 606 0.37 18.94 -11.29
CA LEU A 606 -0.42 18.14 -10.35
C LEU A 606 -0.91 18.99 -9.18
N ASP A 607 -0.05 19.88 -8.67
CA ASP A 607 -0.41 20.81 -7.62
C ASP A 607 -1.53 21.75 -8.07
N LYS A 608 -1.41 22.35 -9.27
CA LYS A 608 -2.46 23.18 -9.87
C LYS A 608 -3.81 22.42 -10.01
N ALA A 609 -3.77 21.13 -10.32
CA ALA A 609 -4.98 20.32 -10.48
C ALA A 609 -5.68 19.97 -9.15
N ALA A 610 -4.93 19.95 -8.03
CA ALA A 610 -5.47 19.72 -6.68
C ALA A 610 -4.60 20.48 -5.65
N PRO A 611 -4.75 21.82 -5.55
CA PRO A 611 -3.83 22.68 -4.81
C PRO A 611 -4.08 22.67 -3.30
N GLU A 612 -5.29 22.35 -2.86
CA GLU A 612 -5.69 22.42 -1.45
C GLU A 612 -6.60 21.27 -1.02
N ALA A 613 -6.67 21.06 0.28
CA ALA A 613 -7.61 20.12 0.88
C ALA A 613 -9.06 20.59 0.66
N PHE A 614 -9.94 19.64 0.37
CA PHE A 614 -11.36 19.90 0.22
C PHE A 614 -12.21 18.83 0.90
N VAL A 615 -13.44 19.19 1.21
CA VAL A 615 -14.47 18.27 1.69
C VAL A 615 -15.62 18.24 0.70
N GLU A 616 -15.89 17.09 0.09
CA GLU A 616 -17.10 16.88 -0.70
C GLU A 616 -18.26 16.60 0.24
N VAL A 617 -19.36 17.32 0.07
CA VAL A 617 -20.55 17.27 0.92
C VAL A 617 -21.81 17.43 0.10
N HIS A 618 -22.86 16.69 0.48
CA HIS A 618 -24.18 16.88 -0.14
C HIS A 618 -24.69 18.29 0.16
N PRO A 619 -25.29 19.04 -0.79
CA PRO A 619 -25.76 20.41 -0.58
C PRO A 619 -26.69 20.58 0.62
N ASP A 620 -27.62 19.64 0.84
CA ASP A 620 -28.52 19.69 2.01
C ASP A 620 -27.77 19.57 3.35
N THR A 621 -26.70 18.79 3.36
CA THR A 621 -25.84 18.63 4.54
C THR A 621 -25.01 19.87 4.77
N ALA A 622 -24.46 20.47 3.73
CA ALA A 622 -23.74 21.73 3.79
C ALA A 622 -24.66 22.86 4.32
N ALA A 623 -25.88 22.95 3.79
CA ALA A 623 -26.86 23.94 4.24
C ALA A 623 -27.21 23.79 5.73
N ARG A 624 -27.41 22.55 6.22
CA ARG A 624 -27.64 22.29 7.66
C ARG A 624 -26.43 22.68 8.52
N SER A 625 -25.24 22.64 7.98
CA SER A 625 -23.99 23.02 8.63
C SER A 625 -23.64 24.52 8.45
N GLY A 626 -24.48 25.29 7.79
CA GLY A 626 -24.24 26.72 7.53
C GLY A 626 -23.14 27.00 6.52
N LEU A 627 -22.81 26.05 5.63
CA LEU A 627 -21.76 26.12 4.64
C LEU A 627 -22.30 26.34 3.23
N ARG A 628 -21.58 27.11 2.41
CA ARG A 628 -21.79 27.30 0.99
C ARG A 628 -20.69 26.60 0.19
N ASP A 629 -20.93 26.36 -1.08
CA ASP A 629 -19.89 25.89 -1.97
C ASP A 629 -18.73 26.89 -2.03
N GLY A 630 -17.50 26.40 -1.88
CA GLY A 630 -16.31 27.24 -1.81
C GLY A 630 -15.94 27.76 -0.42
N ASP A 631 -16.79 27.67 0.61
CA ASP A 631 -16.46 28.09 1.97
C ASP A 631 -15.35 27.23 2.55
N LEU A 632 -14.50 27.83 3.41
CA LEU A 632 -13.56 27.08 4.23
C LEU A 632 -14.33 26.48 5.43
N ALA A 633 -14.26 25.16 5.56
CA ALA A 633 -14.89 24.41 6.64
C ALA A 633 -13.87 23.87 7.64
N ARG A 634 -14.26 23.86 8.91
CA ARG A 634 -13.67 23.00 9.93
C ARG A 634 -14.38 21.65 9.88
N VAL A 635 -13.62 20.59 9.66
CA VAL A 635 -14.10 19.22 9.82
C VAL A 635 -13.57 18.71 11.15
N ILE A 636 -14.47 18.50 12.10
CA ILE A 636 -14.15 18.28 13.51
C ILE A 636 -14.52 16.84 13.89
N SER A 637 -13.60 16.10 14.46
CA SER A 637 -13.80 14.78 15.08
C SER A 637 -13.47 14.86 16.58
N PRO A 638 -13.74 13.81 17.38
CA PRO A 638 -13.32 13.74 18.78
C PRO A 638 -11.78 13.85 18.97
N ARG A 639 -10.98 13.72 17.92
CA ARG A 639 -9.51 13.68 17.96
C ARG A 639 -8.83 14.95 17.51
N GLY A 640 -9.52 15.78 16.76
CA GLY A 640 -8.93 17.00 16.21
C GLY A 640 -9.76 17.59 15.08
N THR A 641 -9.18 18.59 14.43
CA THR A 641 -9.83 19.39 13.38
C THR A 641 -8.93 19.48 12.17
N THR A 642 -9.51 19.32 10.98
CA THR A 642 -8.85 19.64 9.70
C THR A 642 -9.60 20.76 9.00
N LEU A 643 -8.88 21.56 8.21
CA LEU A 643 -9.45 22.62 7.37
C LEU A 643 -9.58 22.13 5.94
N ALA A 644 -10.73 22.34 5.32
CA ALA A 644 -10.97 21.89 3.96
C ALA A 644 -11.93 22.82 3.22
N ARG A 645 -11.69 23.08 1.94
CA ARG A 645 -12.61 23.84 1.08
C ARG A 645 -13.88 23.02 0.81
N THR A 646 -15.03 23.55 1.11
CA THR A 646 -16.31 22.91 0.83
C THR A 646 -16.53 22.77 -0.67
N ARG A 647 -16.90 21.58 -1.11
CA ARG A 647 -17.30 21.29 -2.50
C ARG A 647 -18.64 20.57 -2.49
N TYR A 648 -19.63 21.17 -3.13
CA TYR A 648 -20.94 20.54 -3.27
C TYR A 648 -20.85 19.35 -4.23
N ASP A 649 -21.35 18.21 -3.78
CA ASP A 649 -21.49 17.02 -4.62
C ASP A 649 -22.79 16.29 -4.29
N HIS A 650 -23.79 16.41 -5.18
CA HIS A 650 -25.07 15.69 -5.10
C HIS A 650 -24.92 14.17 -5.13
N ARG A 651 -23.73 13.68 -5.52
CA ARG A 651 -23.42 12.25 -5.57
C ARG A 651 -22.94 11.71 -4.22
N CYS A 652 -22.64 12.58 -3.26
CA CYS A 652 -22.38 12.19 -1.86
C CYS A 652 -23.69 11.76 -1.19
N ARG A 653 -23.59 10.83 -0.25
CA ARG A 653 -24.70 10.51 0.67
C ARG A 653 -24.89 11.70 1.62
N PRO A 654 -26.15 12.03 2.04
CA PRO A 654 -26.39 13.13 2.99
C PRO A 654 -25.83 12.91 4.39
N ASP A 655 -25.48 11.69 4.75
CA ASP A 655 -24.90 11.29 6.04
C ASP A 655 -23.35 11.16 6.00
N THR A 656 -22.73 11.43 4.84
CA THR A 656 -21.32 11.15 4.61
C THR A 656 -20.63 12.35 3.96
N VAL A 657 -19.37 12.59 4.35
CA VAL A 657 -18.47 13.54 3.69
C VAL A 657 -17.20 12.84 3.24
N PHE A 658 -16.57 13.35 2.18
CA PHE A 658 -15.33 12.79 1.64
C PHE A 658 -14.17 13.77 1.74
N LEU A 659 -13.01 13.31 2.20
CA LEU A 659 -11.78 14.09 2.24
C LEU A 659 -10.62 13.34 1.54
N PRO A 660 -9.86 14.01 0.66
CA PRO A 660 -8.60 13.46 0.17
C PRO A 660 -7.52 13.54 1.25
N PHE A 661 -6.70 12.47 1.37
CA PHE A 661 -5.68 12.38 2.43
C PHE A 661 -4.26 12.83 2.00
N HIS A 662 -4.14 13.51 0.88
CA HIS A 662 -2.84 13.85 0.27
C HIS A 662 -2.20 15.15 0.78
N PHE A 663 -2.90 15.90 1.61
CA PHE A 663 -2.52 17.23 2.03
C PHE A 663 -1.83 17.22 3.39
N ALA A 664 -0.98 18.21 3.60
CA ALA A 664 -0.25 18.44 4.85
C ALA A 664 -0.80 19.66 5.60
N GLY A 665 -0.14 20.08 6.66
CA GLY A 665 -0.52 21.25 7.44
C GLY A 665 -1.92 21.12 8.03
N ALA A 666 -2.65 22.23 8.08
CA ALA A 666 -4.02 22.30 8.62
C ALA A 666 -5.05 21.50 7.78
N GLY A 667 -4.75 21.24 6.49
CA GLY A 667 -5.60 20.45 5.60
C GLY A 667 -5.39 18.93 5.68
N ARG A 668 -4.61 18.43 6.63
CA ARG A 668 -4.28 17.03 6.78
C ARG A 668 -5.48 16.21 7.26
N ALA A 669 -6.02 15.33 6.42
CA ALA A 669 -7.17 14.51 6.78
C ALA A 669 -6.89 13.58 7.98
N ASN A 670 -5.64 13.15 8.17
CA ASN A 670 -5.29 12.27 9.30
C ASN A 670 -5.25 12.96 10.67
N LEU A 671 -5.52 14.26 10.77
CA LEU A 671 -5.82 14.93 12.04
C LEU A 671 -7.11 14.40 12.67
N ILE A 672 -8.06 13.93 11.84
CA ILE A 672 -9.38 13.49 12.30
C ILE A 672 -9.59 11.97 12.24
N THR A 673 -8.71 11.22 11.57
CA THR A 673 -8.93 9.78 11.32
C THR A 673 -8.86 8.93 12.59
N ASN A 674 -9.69 7.88 12.60
CA ASN A 674 -9.82 6.93 13.69
C ASN A 674 -8.61 5.96 13.72
N PRO A 675 -7.92 5.81 14.87
CA PRO A 675 -6.78 4.90 15.01
C PRO A 675 -7.16 3.46 15.39
N ALA A 676 -8.45 3.11 15.49
CA ALA A 676 -8.87 1.75 15.83
C ALA A 676 -8.28 0.76 14.84
N LEU A 677 -7.73 -0.34 15.35
CA LEU A 677 -7.03 -1.34 14.56
C LEU A 677 -7.89 -2.58 14.32
N ASP A 678 -7.73 -3.17 13.16
CA ASP A 678 -8.13 -4.56 12.91
C ASP A 678 -7.27 -5.48 13.80
N PRO A 679 -7.87 -6.26 14.72
CA PRO A 679 -7.13 -7.08 15.67
C PRO A 679 -6.32 -8.21 15.01
N LYS A 680 -6.67 -8.59 13.77
CA LYS A 680 -5.97 -9.64 13.01
C LYS A 680 -4.74 -9.10 12.28
N THR A 681 -4.71 -7.81 11.95
CA THR A 681 -3.76 -7.29 10.96
C THR A 681 -3.06 -5.99 11.38
N GLY A 682 -3.54 -5.30 12.41
CA GLY A 682 -3.06 -3.96 12.76
C GLY A 682 -3.41 -2.88 11.72
N MET A 683 -4.41 -3.13 10.84
CA MET A 683 -4.90 -2.14 9.88
C MET A 683 -5.73 -1.07 10.58
N PRO A 684 -5.43 0.24 10.41
CA PRO A 684 -6.26 1.30 10.97
C PRO A 684 -7.56 1.53 10.21
N GLU A 685 -8.59 2.04 10.93
CA GLU A 685 -9.90 2.35 10.36
C GLU A 685 -9.93 3.76 9.73
N PHE A 686 -9.32 3.91 8.54
CA PHE A 686 -9.26 5.19 7.83
C PHE A 686 -10.59 5.62 7.17
N LYS A 687 -11.54 4.69 7.02
CA LYS A 687 -12.73 4.89 6.19
C LYS A 687 -13.97 5.28 6.97
N VAL A 688 -13.92 5.22 8.29
CA VAL A 688 -15.01 5.63 9.16
C VAL A 688 -14.48 6.51 10.29
N CYS A 689 -14.84 7.78 10.25
CA CYS A 689 -14.54 8.75 11.30
C CYS A 689 -15.80 9.60 11.53
N VAL A 690 -16.28 9.66 12.75
CA VAL A 690 -17.40 10.55 13.05
C VAL A 690 -16.96 12.00 13.08
N VAL A 691 -17.74 12.89 12.43
CA VAL A 691 -17.41 14.31 12.31
C VAL A 691 -18.64 15.20 12.35
N ARG A 692 -18.39 16.49 12.64
CA ARG A 692 -19.30 17.59 12.32
C ARG A 692 -18.58 18.62 11.46
N LEU A 693 -19.36 19.44 10.76
CA LEU A 693 -18.87 20.54 9.93
C LEU A 693 -19.23 21.87 10.55
N GLU A 694 -18.31 22.81 10.54
CA GLU A 694 -18.52 24.20 10.98
C GLU A 694 -17.89 25.17 9.98
N PRO A 695 -18.51 26.33 9.67
CA PRO A 695 -17.88 27.37 8.87
C PRO A 695 -16.70 28.01 9.62
N VAL A 696 -15.65 28.37 8.89
CA VAL A 696 -14.57 29.22 9.42
C VAL A 696 -15.01 30.69 9.24
N PRO A 697 -15.06 31.49 10.30
CA PRO A 697 -15.36 32.92 10.17
C PRO A 697 -14.38 33.62 9.25
N GLU A 698 -14.87 34.57 8.41
CA GLU A 698 -14.05 35.30 7.43
C GLU A 698 -12.85 36.05 8.06
N SER A 699 -12.94 36.44 9.35
CA SER A 699 -11.85 37.06 10.09
C SER A 699 -10.59 36.16 10.28
N HIS A 700 -10.68 34.88 10.04
CA HIS A 700 -9.58 33.89 10.20
C HIS A 700 -9.11 33.30 8.87
N ALA A 701 -9.66 33.71 7.74
CA ALA A 701 -9.33 33.17 6.41
C ALA A 701 -8.00 33.72 5.84
N GLY A 702 -7.32 34.61 6.55
CA GLY A 702 -6.17 35.39 6.05
C GLY A 702 -4.79 35.05 6.60
N ALA A 703 -4.59 33.96 7.34
CA ALA A 703 -3.28 33.56 7.80
C ALA A 703 -2.75 32.40 6.92
N PRO A 704 -1.73 32.62 6.04
CA PRO A 704 -1.02 31.50 5.40
C PRO A 704 -0.18 30.79 6.49
N SER A 705 -0.37 29.48 6.62
CA SER A 705 0.46 28.59 7.45
C SER A 705 1.69 28.14 6.69
#